data_b90bc8785a5fdcdda0ae11aca2847ed5
#
_entry.id   b90bc8785a5fdcdda0ae11aca2847ed5
#
_cell.length_a   1.000
_cell.length_b   1.000
_cell.length_c   1.000
_cell.angle_alpha   90.00
_cell.angle_beta   90.00
_cell.angle_gamma   90.00
#
_symmetry.space_group_name_H-M   'P 1'
#
loop_
_entity.id
_entity.type
_entity.pdbx_description
1 polymer ?
#
loop_
_entity_poly.entity_id
_entity_poly.type
_entity_poly.pdbx_seq_one_letter_code
_entity_poly.pdbx_strand_id
1 'polypeptide(L)'
;MRKLIFTLAALALMTTACTTKQQTTGIDLANLDTTAVPQNDFYQFACGGWMANNPLTPEYSRFGSFDKLGLQNLEQVNGLIQDIAAKKHLQGSIEQKIGDMYNMAMDTARRDKEGIEPVQKTLAEIEGIASRDELSKVLGAAMDFQLWAMYVDADAMNSSMNILNEYQAGFSLGEKEYYIDEDEHTRSIRDAYVAYVEKMFGLFGFENAADKAQTVLRMETRLAKAAYSNVELRDPIRNYNKMSIDELQDLVPQVDWKVYFAALGVELDSLSIGQIPHLQEAGKMLEDEPLEDLKTLFAWQVIEGAASYLTTEIYMTSFDFYGKVLSGTEEPRPLWKRAVGIVNGTLGEAVGQMYVKKYFPEENKERMLALVHNLQKALGIRIENLAWMSRETKDKALEKLNAMTIKIGYPDEWRDYTKLDINAEDTYYANLQRAAKFEQDYSLSYLGKPVDKKKWYMTPQTVNAYYNPSSNEICFPAGILQYPFFDMSADDAFNYGAIGVVIGHEMTHGFDDQGCQFDKDGNMVNWWTEEDKAAFDARTKVMEEAFNRIEVAPGVHANGAFTLGENIADHGGLQVSFLAFTLNEESKPEAERLQTRDGFTPQQRFFLAYANVWAGNIRPEEILQRTKSDPHSLGRWRVNGALPQINAWYEAWNVTPESPMYVEPNERVSIW
;
A
#
# COMPACT_ATOMS: atom_id res chain seq x y z
N MET A 1 78.52 -6.24 -50.86
CA MET A 1 77.16 -5.89 -51.29
C MET A 1 76.22 -6.04 -50.11
N ARG A 2 76.00 -4.93 -49.44
CA ARG A 2 75.15 -4.88 -48.27
C ARG A 2 73.74 -4.36 -48.69
N LYS A 3 72.72 -5.15 -48.46
CA LYS A 3 71.36 -4.72 -48.66
C LYS A 3 70.84 -4.11 -47.35
N LEU A 4 70.47 -2.83 -47.36
CA LEU A 4 69.75 -2.14 -46.31
C LEU A 4 68.29 -2.58 -46.42
N ILE A 5 67.70 -3.04 -45.28
CA ILE A 5 66.30 -3.27 -45.11
C ILE A 5 65.76 -2.12 -44.25
N PHE A 6 64.90 -1.27 -44.84
CA PHE A 6 64.17 -0.27 -44.15
C PHE A 6 62.88 -0.92 -43.53
N THR A 7 62.78 -0.93 -42.18
CA THR A 7 61.58 -1.35 -41.48
C THR A 7 60.79 -0.11 -41.20
N LEU A 8 59.64 0.09 -41.86
CA LEU A 8 58.62 1.07 -41.50
C LEU A 8 57.78 0.53 -40.27
N ALA A 9 57.97 1.17 -39.14
CA ALA A 9 57.07 0.96 -38.00
C ALA A 9 55.79 1.84 -38.18
N ALA A 10 54.72 1.20 -38.57
CA ALA A 10 53.39 1.85 -38.54
C ALA A 10 52.91 1.89 -37.11
N LEU A 11 52.89 3.06 -36.50
CA LEU A 11 52.26 3.34 -35.21
C LEU A 11 50.74 3.38 -35.45
N ALA A 12 50.04 2.29 -35.19
CA ALA A 12 48.58 2.28 -35.13
C ALA A 12 48.15 2.95 -33.80
N LEU A 13 47.72 4.19 -33.85
CA LEU A 13 46.91 4.80 -32.77
C LEU A 13 45.58 4.07 -32.71
N MET A 14 45.44 3.13 -31.78
CA MET A 14 44.14 2.66 -31.36
C MET A 14 43.48 3.77 -30.52
N THR A 15 42.69 4.61 -31.17
CA THR A 15 41.68 5.40 -30.47
C THR A 15 40.64 4.41 -30.00
N THR A 16 40.70 4.02 -28.72
CA THR A 16 39.57 3.44 -28.02
C THR A 16 38.49 4.54 -27.94
N ALA A 17 37.65 4.60 -28.96
CA ALA A 17 36.38 5.29 -28.84
C ALA A 17 35.58 4.52 -27.78
N CYS A 18 35.55 5.04 -26.55
CA CYS A 18 34.50 4.71 -25.62
C CYS A 18 33.19 5.13 -26.29
N THR A 19 32.54 4.22 -27.01
CA THR A 19 31.17 4.40 -27.41
C THR A 19 30.34 4.37 -26.12
N THR A 20 30.14 5.53 -25.49
CA THR A 20 29.10 5.71 -24.50
C THR A 20 27.82 5.24 -25.19
N LYS A 21 27.27 4.15 -24.69
CA LYS A 21 25.97 3.62 -25.15
C LYS A 21 24.99 4.75 -25.05
N GLN A 22 24.46 5.25 -26.17
CA GLN A 22 23.56 6.39 -26.18
C GLN A 22 22.32 6.00 -25.38
N GLN A 23 21.98 6.75 -24.33
CA GLN A 23 20.80 6.52 -23.52
C GLN A 23 19.55 6.54 -24.39
N THR A 24 18.55 5.72 -24.06
CA THR A 24 17.22 5.73 -24.66
C THR A 24 16.41 6.90 -24.08
N THR A 25 15.29 7.27 -24.71
CA THR A 25 14.36 8.23 -24.11
C THR A 25 13.51 7.60 -23.00
N GLY A 26 13.47 6.28 -22.90
CA GLY A 26 12.59 5.55 -22.00
C GLY A 26 11.10 5.61 -22.36
N ILE A 27 10.72 6.50 -23.29
CA ILE A 27 9.32 6.66 -23.72
C ILE A 27 8.98 5.63 -24.79
N ASP A 28 7.96 4.81 -24.51
CA ASP A 28 7.36 3.93 -25.50
C ASP A 28 6.25 4.68 -26.24
N LEU A 29 6.51 5.03 -27.51
CA LEU A 29 5.56 5.77 -28.34
C LEU A 29 4.26 4.99 -28.60
N ALA A 30 4.25 3.67 -28.45
CA ALA A 30 3.06 2.84 -28.58
C ALA A 30 2.06 3.05 -27.43
N ASN A 31 2.49 3.67 -26.34
CA ASN A 31 1.60 4.02 -25.23
C ASN A 31 0.73 5.25 -25.48
N LEU A 32 1.09 6.05 -26.51
CA LEU A 32 0.40 7.30 -26.82
C LEU A 32 -0.86 7.05 -27.65
N ASP A 33 -1.89 7.84 -27.40
CA ASP A 33 -3.01 8.05 -28.30
C ASP A 33 -2.84 9.40 -28.98
N THR A 34 -2.23 9.42 -30.16
CA THR A 34 -1.95 10.64 -30.92
C THR A 34 -3.21 11.28 -31.53
N THR A 35 -4.38 10.67 -31.40
CA THR A 35 -5.68 11.25 -31.80
C THR A 35 -6.26 12.16 -30.71
N ALA A 36 -5.84 11.97 -29.45
CA ALA A 36 -6.19 12.83 -28.33
C ALA A 36 -5.36 14.12 -28.32
N VAL A 37 -5.97 15.22 -27.91
CA VAL A 37 -5.31 16.52 -27.74
C VAL A 37 -4.79 16.61 -26.30
N PRO A 38 -3.49 16.74 -26.05
CA PRO A 38 -2.91 16.67 -24.70
C PRO A 38 -3.42 17.77 -23.74
N GLN A 39 -3.83 18.92 -24.25
CA GLN A 39 -4.40 20.02 -23.47
C GLN A 39 -5.88 19.78 -23.07
N ASN A 40 -6.54 18.79 -23.70
CA ASN A 40 -7.93 18.45 -23.42
C ASN A 40 -8.04 17.25 -22.47
N ASP A 41 -7.19 16.26 -22.65
CA ASP A 41 -7.12 15.03 -21.85
C ASP A 41 -5.70 14.45 -21.93
N PHE A 42 -4.84 14.86 -21.00
CA PHE A 42 -3.45 14.45 -21.02
C PHE A 42 -3.30 12.96 -20.73
N TYR A 43 -4.13 12.40 -19.83
CA TYR A 43 -4.11 10.97 -19.53
C TYR A 43 -4.44 10.14 -20.77
N GLN A 44 -5.50 10.50 -21.51
CA GLN A 44 -5.83 9.79 -22.75
C GLN A 44 -4.70 9.90 -23.78
N PHE A 45 -4.13 11.10 -23.96
CA PHE A 45 -3.00 11.30 -24.88
C PHE A 45 -1.80 10.43 -24.52
N ALA A 46 -1.37 10.46 -23.24
CA ALA A 46 -0.15 9.78 -22.79
C ALA A 46 -0.31 8.27 -22.60
N CYS A 47 -1.52 7.79 -22.26
CA CYS A 47 -1.77 6.42 -21.84
C CYS A 47 -2.76 5.66 -22.73
N GLY A 48 -3.43 6.30 -23.69
CA GLY A 48 -4.51 5.70 -24.47
C GLY A 48 -4.05 4.49 -25.28
N GLY A 49 -2.87 4.55 -25.89
CA GLY A 49 -2.26 3.41 -26.57
C GLY A 49 -1.91 2.28 -25.61
N TRP A 50 -1.37 2.60 -24.43
CA TRP A 50 -1.11 1.60 -23.39
C TRP A 50 -2.40 0.87 -22.98
N MET A 51 -3.48 1.63 -22.72
CA MET A 51 -4.77 1.07 -22.32
C MET A 51 -5.36 0.16 -23.41
N ALA A 52 -5.25 0.56 -24.68
CA ALA A 52 -5.70 -0.24 -25.81
C ALA A 52 -4.91 -1.55 -25.97
N ASN A 53 -3.60 -1.52 -25.69
CA ASN A 53 -2.70 -2.67 -25.82
C ASN A 53 -2.73 -3.60 -24.60
N ASN A 54 -3.33 -3.16 -23.47
CA ASN A 54 -3.42 -3.94 -22.23
C ASN A 54 -4.87 -3.96 -21.70
N PRO A 55 -5.83 -4.57 -22.46
CA PRO A 55 -7.22 -4.66 -22.01
C PRO A 55 -7.33 -5.50 -20.75
N LEU A 56 -8.37 -5.26 -19.95
CA LEU A 56 -8.65 -6.07 -18.76
C LEU A 56 -8.94 -7.52 -19.17
N THR A 57 -8.23 -8.45 -18.52
CA THR A 57 -8.58 -9.87 -18.57
C THR A 57 -9.60 -10.19 -17.47
N PRO A 58 -10.33 -11.33 -17.58
CA PRO A 58 -11.38 -11.69 -16.62
C PRO A 58 -10.94 -11.74 -15.16
N GLU A 59 -9.66 -11.99 -14.90
CA GLU A 59 -9.08 -12.11 -13.55
C GLU A 59 -8.76 -10.78 -12.87
N TYR A 60 -8.91 -9.65 -13.57
CA TYR A 60 -8.58 -8.31 -13.04
C TYR A 60 -9.78 -7.37 -13.04
N SER A 61 -10.04 -6.74 -11.91
CA SER A 61 -10.94 -5.59 -11.78
C SER A 61 -10.28 -4.29 -12.24
N ARG A 62 -8.95 -4.22 -12.12
CA ARG A 62 -8.09 -3.17 -12.68
C ARG A 62 -6.77 -3.77 -13.13
N PHE A 63 -6.14 -3.14 -14.12
CA PHE A 63 -4.81 -3.51 -14.58
C PHE A 63 -4.09 -2.27 -15.10
N GLY A 64 -2.98 -1.92 -14.46
CA GLY A 64 -2.17 -0.73 -14.78
C GLY A 64 -0.68 -1.03 -14.84
N SER A 65 0.13 0.02 -14.94
CA SER A 65 1.60 -0.08 -14.99
C SER A 65 2.17 -0.75 -13.74
N PHE A 66 1.63 -0.46 -12.55
CA PHE A 66 1.98 -1.14 -11.30
C PHE A 66 1.64 -2.64 -11.35
N ASP A 67 0.43 -2.98 -11.83
CA ASP A 67 -0.01 -4.37 -11.91
C ASP A 67 0.81 -5.17 -12.94
N LYS A 68 1.20 -4.53 -14.05
CA LYS A 68 2.02 -5.15 -15.09
C LYS A 68 3.43 -5.47 -14.57
N LEU A 69 4.07 -4.53 -13.87
CA LEU A 69 5.35 -4.80 -13.22
C LEU A 69 5.22 -5.80 -12.07
N GLY A 70 4.14 -5.69 -11.28
CA GLY A 70 3.82 -6.65 -10.22
C GLY A 70 3.66 -8.08 -10.75
N LEU A 71 3.01 -8.25 -11.90
CA LEU A 71 2.89 -9.55 -12.56
C LEU A 71 4.25 -10.09 -13.01
N GLN A 72 5.10 -9.25 -13.60
CA GLN A 72 6.46 -9.64 -13.96
C GLN A 72 7.27 -10.10 -12.73
N ASN A 73 7.20 -9.36 -11.62
CA ASN A 73 7.88 -9.76 -10.38
C ASN A 73 7.30 -11.05 -9.82
N LEU A 74 5.98 -11.22 -9.86
CA LEU A 74 5.31 -12.44 -9.42
C LEU A 74 5.75 -13.66 -10.24
N GLU A 75 5.91 -13.52 -11.56
CA GLU A 75 6.43 -14.59 -12.44
C GLU A 75 7.90 -14.92 -12.11
N GLN A 76 8.74 -13.92 -11.85
CA GLN A 76 10.12 -14.12 -11.43
C GLN A 76 10.20 -14.86 -10.09
N VAL A 77 9.39 -14.45 -9.11
CA VAL A 77 9.27 -15.10 -7.79
C VAL A 77 8.73 -16.52 -7.94
N ASN A 78 7.71 -16.73 -8.77
CA ASN A 78 7.17 -18.07 -9.05
C ASN A 78 8.26 -19.02 -9.59
N GLY A 79 9.10 -18.55 -10.52
CA GLY A 79 10.23 -19.33 -11.01
C GLY A 79 11.20 -19.76 -9.91
N LEU A 80 11.51 -18.87 -8.96
CA LEU A 80 12.34 -19.18 -7.79
C LEU A 80 11.68 -20.23 -6.87
N ILE A 81 10.41 -20.05 -6.58
CA ILE A 81 9.64 -20.94 -5.70
C ILE A 81 9.49 -22.33 -6.34
N GLN A 82 9.18 -22.42 -7.64
CA GLN A 82 9.05 -23.69 -8.35
C GLN A 82 10.36 -24.47 -8.38
N ASP A 83 11.49 -23.80 -8.58
CA ASP A 83 12.82 -24.45 -8.55
C ASP A 83 13.12 -25.10 -7.17
N ILE A 84 12.57 -24.53 -6.09
CA ILE A 84 12.64 -25.06 -4.73
C ILE A 84 11.63 -26.17 -4.54
N ALA A 85 10.35 -25.91 -4.84
CA ALA A 85 9.23 -26.84 -4.59
C ALA A 85 9.35 -28.17 -5.35
N ALA A 86 10.10 -28.18 -6.46
CA ALA A 86 10.38 -29.41 -7.22
C ALA A 86 11.39 -30.37 -6.54
N LYS A 87 12.03 -29.98 -5.44
CA LYS A 87 13.11 -30.72 -4.78
C LYS A 87 12.73 -31.05 -3.33
N LYS A 88 13.40 -32.09 -2.80
CA LYS A 88 13.34 -32.39 -1.36
C LYS A 88 14.42 -31.60 -0.64
N HIS A 89 14.06 -30.98 0.46
CA HIS A 89 14.96 -30.19 1.29
C HIS A 89 15.06 -30.73 2.71
N LEU A 90 16.06 -30.30 3.46
CA LEU A 90 16.21 -30.65 4.86
C LEU A 90 15.06 -30.05 5.68
N GLN A 91 14.40 -30.86 6.51
CA GLN A 91 13.34 -30.40 7.41
C GLN A 91 13.81 -29.22 8.25
N GLY A 92 13.00 -28.17 8.31
CA GLY A 92 13.29 -26.93 9.02
C GLY A 92 14.13 -25.91 8.22
N SER A 93 14.64 -26.27 7.03
CA SER A 93 15.30 -25.30 6.15
C SER A 93 14.31 -24.32 5.54
N ILE A 94 14.79 -23.17 5.13
CA ILE A 94 13.93 -22.15 4.51
C ILE A 94 13.35 -22.66 3.18
N GLU A 95 14.14 -23.41 2.43
CA GLU A 95 13.71 -24.01 1.16
C GLU A 95 12.60 -25.05 1.37
N GLN A 96 12.66 -25.85 2.46
CA GLN A 96 11.57 -26.77 2.79
C GLN A 96 10.29 -26.00 3.10
N LYS A 97 10.36 -24.95 3.92
CA LYS A 97 9.19 -24.14 4.30
C LYS A 97 8.54 -23.49 3.09
N ILE A 98 9.33 -22.91 2.18
CA ILE A 98 8.87 -22.31 0.93
C ILE A 98 8.22 -23.37 0.03
N GLY A 99 8.91 -24.49 -0.21
CA GLY A 99 8.45 -25.54 -1.10
C GLY A 99 7.18 -26.23 -0.59
N ASP A 100 7.11 -26.56 0.69
CA ASP A 100 5.94 -27.22 1.28
C ASP A 100 4.74 -26.28 1.32
N MET A 101 4.90 -25.01 1.68
CA MET A 101 3.81 -24.02 1.66
C MET A 101 3.24 -23.84 0.25
N TYR A 102 4.10 -23.73 -0.76
CA TYR A 102 3.66 -23.65 -2.16
C TYR A 102 2.93 -24.90 -2.61
N ASN A 103 3.48 -26.09 -2.34
CA ASN A 103 2.88 -27.36 -2.76
C ASN A 103 1.52 -27.57 -2.10
N MET A 104 1.36 -27.27 -0.81
CA MET A 104 0.06 -27.31 -0.12
C MET A 104 -0.95 -26.31 -0.71
N ALA A 105 -0.50 -25.09 -1.04
CA ALA A 105 -1.34 -24.10 -1.68
C ALA A 105 -1.81 -24.52 -3.08
N MET A 106 -1.04 -25.34 -3.79
CA MET A 106 -1.37 -25.87 -5.11
C MET A 106 -2.25 -27.13 -5.05
N ASP A 107 -2.33 -27.82 -3.90
CA ASP A 107 -3.07 -29.09 -3.77
C ASP A 107 -4.54 -28.85 -3.38
N THR A 108 -5.34 -28.41 -4.38
CA THR A 108 -6.79 -28.26 -4.21
C THR A 108 -7.51 -29.56 -3.94
N ALA A 109 -7.06 -30.67 -4.53
CA ALA A 109 -7.69 -31.97 -4.36
C ALA A 109 -7.60 -32.45 -2.90
N ARG A 110 -6.49 -32.22 -2.23
CA ARG A 110 -6.34 -32.48 -0.79
C ARG A 110 -7.28 -31.61 0.02
N ARG A 111 -7.34 -30.31 -0.23
CA ARG A 111 -8.24 -29.37 0.47
C ARG A 111 -9.72 -29.73 0.27
N ASP A 112 -10.12 -30.10 -0.96
CA ASP A 112 -11.49 -30.54 -1.25
C ASP A 112 -11.86 -31.81 -0.46
N LYS A 113 -10.89 -32.71 -0.22
CA LYS A 113 -11.08 -33.90 0.61
C LYS A 113 -11.12 -33.60 2.10
N GLU A 114 -10.30 -32.66 2.60
CA GLU A 114 -10.27 -32.23 3.99
C GLU A 114 -11.57 -31.48 4.38
N GLY A 115 -12.22 -30.83 3.41
CA GLY A 115 -13.50 -30.15 3.62
C GLY A 115 -13.39 -28.99 4.60
N ILE A 116 -14.30 -28.97 5.59
CA ILE A 116 -14.35 -27.96 6.66
C ILE A 116 -13.66 -28.44 7.95
N GLU A 117 -13.10 -29.66 7.95
CA GLU A 117 -12.46 -30.26 9.15
C GLU A 117 -11.38 -29.31 9.77
N PRO A 118 -10.56 -28.60 8.96
CA PRO A 118 -9.50 -27.76 9.54
C PRO A 118 -9.99 -26.65 10.48
N VAL A 119 -11.23 -26.19 10.39
CA VAL A 119 -11.80 -25.13 11.24
C VAL A 119 -12.80 -25.66 12.28
N GLN A 120 -13.16 -26.94 12.23
CA GLN A 120 -14.18 -27.51 13.13
C GLN A 120 -13.83 -27.39 14.60
N LYS A 121 -12.53 -27.48 14.93
CA LYS A 121 -12.07 -27.33 16.32
C LYS A 121 -12.40 -25.93 16.85
N THR A 122 -12.03 -24.88 16.12
CA THR A 122 -12.30 -23.48 16.51
C THR A 122 -13.79 -23.21 16.58
N LEU A 123 -14.58 -23.71 15.63
CA LEU A 123 -16.04 -23.57 15.65
C LEU A 123 -16.66 -24.28 16.88
N ALA A 124 -16.17 -25.46 17.26
CA ALA A 124 -16.62 -26.17 18.45
C ALA A 124 -16.19 -25.45 19.75
N GLU A 125 -15.04 -24.82 19.79
CA GLU A 125 -14.60 -23.96 20.91
C GLU A 125 -15.52 -22.76 21.09
N ILE A 126 -15.93 -22.08 19.98
CA ILE A 126 -16.89 -20.99 20.01
C ILE A 126 -18.26 -21.47 20.52
N GLU A 127 -18.76 -22.59 19.99
CA GLU A 127 -20.04 -23.18 20.43
C GLU A 127 -19.98 -23.54 21.91
N GLY A 128 -18.83 -23.99 22.42
CA GLY A 128 -18.60 -24.36 23.82
C GLY A 128 -18.53 -23.20 24.81
N ILE A 129 -18.54 -21.94 24.37
CA ILE A 129 -18.58 -20.77 25.28
C ILE A 129 -19.86 -20.83 26.10
N ALA A 130 -19.74 -21.04 27.41
CA ALA A 130 -20.88 -21.27 28.29
C ALA A 130 -21.42 -19.99 28.94
N SER A 131 -20.58 -18.99 29.12
CA SER A 131 -20.94 -17.73 29.77
C SER A 131 -20.18 -16.53 29.24
N ARG A 132 -20.72 -15.31 29.52
CA ARG A 132 -20.05 -14.06 29.17
C ARG A 132 -18.74 -13.86 29.94
N ASP A 133 -18.61 -14.44 31.12
CA ASP A 133 -17.40 -14.33 31.97
C ASP A 133 -16.15 -14.92 31.28
N GLU A 134 -16.35 -15.81 30.30
CA GLU A 134 -15.27 -16.39 29.50
C GLU A 134 -14.79 -15.50 28.36
N LEU A 135 -15.63 -14.51 27.91
CA LEU A 135 -15.39 -13.74 26.68
C LEU A 135 -14.06 -12.98 26.69
N SER A 136 -13.70 -12.37 27.82
CA SER A 136 -12.42 -11.64 27.93
C SER A 136 -11.21 -12.55 27.65
N LYS A 137 -11.22 -13.77 28.19
CA LYS A 137 -10.18 -14.75 27.97
C LYS A 137 -10.20 -15.28 26.52
N VAL A 138 -11.40 -15.57 26.01
CA VAL A 138 -11.59 -16.12 24.66
C VAL A 138 -11.10 -15.11 23.63
N LEU A 139 -11.54 -13.85 23.71
CA LEU A 139 -11.13 -12.79 22.78
C LEU A 139 -9.62 -12.50 22.87
N GLY A 140 -9.03 -12.52 24.05
CA GLY A 140 -7.58 -12.33 24.21
C GLY A 140 -6.73 -13.44 23.59
N ALA A 141 -7.26 -14.67 23.56
CA ALA A 141 -6.59 -15.83 22.96
C ALA A 141 -6.91 -16.04 21.48
N ALA A 142 -7.99 -15.44 20.97
CA ALA A 142 -8.46 -15.66 19.60
C ALA A 142 -7.53 -15.04 18.57
N MET A 143 -7.33 -15.77 17.46
CA MET A 143 -6.60 -15.29 16.28
C MET A 143 -7.52 -15.15 15.06
N ASP A 144 -8.62 -15.88 15.05
CA ASP A 144 -9.51 -16.04 13.90
C ASP A 144 -10.78 -15.17 13.97
N PHE A 145 -11.03 -14.54 15.13
CA PHE A 145 -12.18 -13.65 15.31
C PHE A 145 -11.86 -12.56 16.33
N GLN A 146 -12.40 -11.38 16.11
CA GLN A 146 -12.13 -10.20 16.93
C GLN A 146 -13.18 -9.10 16.74
N LEU A 147 -13.39 -8.28 17.76
CA LEU A 147 -14.22 -7.07 17.70
C LEU A 147 -13.38 -5.79 17.58
N TRP A 148 -12.10 -5.88 17.91
CA TRP A 148 -11.06 -4.85 17.73
C TRP A 148 -9.74 -5.53 17.41
N ALA A 149 -8.85 -4.85 16.73
CA ALA A 149 -7.50 -5.32 16.42
C ALA A 149 -6.49 -4.78 17.42
N MET A 150 -5.44 -5.56 17.71
CA MET A 150 -4.29 -5.13 18.52
C MET A 150 -3.00 -5.31 17.69
N TYR A 151 -2.14 -4.29 17.69
CA TYR A 151 -0.85 -4.34 17.01
C TYR A 151 0.21 -3.54 17.75
N VAL A 152 1.48 -3.90 17.57
CA VAL A 152 2.63 -3.21 18.17
C VAL A 152 3.28 -2.32 17.12
N ASP A 153 3.40 -1.03 17.44
CA ASP A 153 4.11 -0.05 16.61
C ASP A 153 4.73 1.03 17.51
N ALA A 154 5.47 1.97 16.92
CA ALA A 154 6.05 3.09 17.63
C ALA A 154 4.96 3.91 18.37
N ASP A 155 5.25 4.32 19.59
CA ASP A 155 4.42 5.27 20.33
C ASP A 155 4.50 6.65 19.65
N ALA A 156 3.39 7.13 19.11
CA ALA A 156 3.37 8.38 18.35
C ALA A 156 3.89 9.59 19.14
N MET A 157 3.78 9.59 20.48
CA MET A 157 4.33 10.65 21.35
C MET A 157 5.75 10.36 21.85
N ASN A 158 6.25 9.14 21.62
CA ASN A 158 7.61 8.71 21.95
C ASN A 158 8.11 7.68 20.93
N SER A 159 8.38 8.13 19.74
CA SER A 159 8.74 7.32 18.57
C SER A 159 9.98 6.42 18.75
N SER A 160 10.72 6.58 19.85
CA SER A 160 11.85 5.72 20.19
C SER A 160 11.45 4.37 20.81
N MET A 161 10.18 4.22 21.25
CA MET A 161 9.68 3.04 21.96
C MET A 161 8.43 2.49 21.27
N ASN A 162 8.29 1.16 21.28
CA ASN A 162 7.09 0.49 20.80
C ASN A 162 6.02 0.41 21.89
N ILE A 163 4.77 0.58 21.50
CA ILE A 163 3.58 0.47 22.34
C ILE A 163 2.55 -0.47 21.68
N LEU A 164 1.64 -1.03 22.47
CA LEU A 164 0.46 -1.71 21.94
C LEU A 164 -0.59 -0.67 21.54
N ASN A 165 -1.14 -0.83 20.33
CA ASN A 165 -2.20 0.02 19.80
C ASN A 165 -3.46 -0.80 19.59
N GLU A 166 -4.63 -0.20 19.82
CA GLU A 166 -5.94 -0.73 19.46
C GLU A 166 -6.42 -0.06 18.18
N TYR A 167 -7.17 -0.79 17.36
CA TYR A 167 -7.80 -0.32 16.14
C TYR A 167 -9.16 -0.97 15.90
N GLN A 168 -10.12 -0.21 15.37
CA GLN A 168 -11.45 -0.70 15.06
C GLN A 168 -11.41 -1.87 14.07
N ALA A 169 -12.24 -2.89 14.31
CA ALA A 169 -12.35 -4.09 13.49
C ALA A 169 -13.73 -4.74 13.66
N GLY A 170 -13.93 -5.90 13.03
CA GLY A 170 -15.08 -6.77 13.28
C GLY A 170 -16.21 -6.62 12.29
N PHE A 171 -15.99 -6.11 11.08
CA PHE A 171 -16.98 -6.08 10.00
C PHE A 171 -16.36 -6.47 8.64
N SER A 172 -17.07 -7.32 7.92
CA SER A 172 -16.57 -8.04 6.74
C SER A 172 -16.57 -7.22 5.45
N LEU A 173 -17.45 -6.22 5.31
CA LEU A 173 -17.50 -5.36 4.12
C LEU A 173 -16.39 -4.28 4.12
N GLY A 174 -15.56 -4.25 5.17
CA GLY A 174 -14.45 -3.32 5.34
C GLY A 174 -14.91 -1.92 5.75
N GLU A 175 -15.50 -1.17 4.84
CA GLU A 175 -15.84 0.23 5.08
C GLU A 175 -17.22 0.38 5.74
N LYS A 176 -17.31 1.29 6.73
CA LYS A 176 -18.59 1.56 7.44
C LYS A 176 -19.70 2.01 6.49
N GLU A 177 -19.37 2.70 5.42
CA GLU A 177 -20.29 3.23 4.42
C GLU A 177 -21.13 2.13 3.78
N TYR A 178 -20.60 0.92 3.61
CA TYR A 178 -21.37 -0.22 3.10
C TYR A 178 -22.52 -0.65 4.03
N TYR A 179 -22.41 -0.37 5.32
CA TYR A 179 -23.44 -0.71 6.32
C TYR A 179 -24.45 0.39 6.55
N ILE A 180 -24.10 1.67 6.30
CA ILE A 180 -24.91 2.82 6.71
C ILE A 180 -25.47 3.65 5.54
N ASP A 181 -24.83 3.63 4.36
CA ASP A 181 -25.31 4.38 3.21
C ASP A 181 -26.59 3.75 2.64
N GLU A 182 -27.53 4.62 2.19
CA GLU A 182 -28.86 4.21 1.75
C GLU A 182 -29.08 4.35 0.24
N ASP A 183 -28.01 4.57 -0.54
CA ASP A 183 -28.08 4.53 -2.00
C ASP A 183 -28.40 3.11 -2.52
N GLU A 184 -28.95 3.02 -3.74
CA GLU A 184 -29.41 1.76 -4.34
C GLU A 184 -28.26 0.74 -4.51
N HIS A 185 -27.07 1.21 -4.89
CA HIS A 185 -25.91 0.35 -5.10
C HIS A 185 -25.46 -0.27 -3.76
N THR A 186 -25.28 0.53 -2.72
CA THR A 186 -24.86 0.05 -1.40
C THR A 186 -25.88 -0.91 -0.78
N ARG A 187 -27.19 -0.64 -0.95
CA ARG A 187 -28.23 -1.60 -0.53
C ARG A 187 -28.15 -2.93 -1.26
N SER A 188 -27.92 -2.90 -2.58
CA SER A 188 -27.79 -4.13 -3.36
C SER A 188 -26.57 -4.98 -2.93
N ILE A 189 -25.46 -4.33 -2.53
CA ILE A 189 -24.29 -5.02 -1.97
C ILE A 189 -24.64 -5.68 -0.64
N ARG A 190 -25.38 -4.99 0.28
CA ARG A 190 -25.82 -5.57 1.55
C ARG A 190 -26.73 -6.78 1.35
N ASP A 191 -27.68 -6.71 0.40
CA ASP A 191 -28.55 -7.84 0.09
C ASP A 191 -27.77 -9.04 -0.44
N ALA A 192 -26.80 -8.80 -1.33
CA ALA A 192 -25.91 -9.85 -1.84
C ALA A 192 -25.00 -10.41 -0.73
N TYR A 193 -24.53 -9.55 0.19
CA TYR A 193 -23.76 -9.98 1.35
C TYR A 193 -24.55 -10.93 2.25
N VAL A 194 -25.78 -10.59 2.59
CA VAL A 194 -26.65 -11.49 3.39
C VAL A 194 -26.82 -12.83 2.71
N ALA A 195 -27.08 -12.85 1.40
CA ALA A 195 -27.21 -14.10 0.64
C ALA A 195 -25.90 -14.92 0.63
N TYR A 196 -24.76 -14.26 0.56
CA TYR A 196 -23.43 -14.88 0.67
C TYR A 196 -23.23 -15.52 2.05
N VAL A 197 -23.49 -14.78 3.13
CA VAL A 197 -23.35 -15.24 4.52
C VAL A 197 -24.28 -16.45 4.78
N GLU A 198 -25.54 -16.39 4.33
CA GLU A 198 -26.51 -17.50 4.43
C GLU A 198 -25.97 -18.75 3.73
N LYS A 199 -25.47 -18.59 2.48
CA LYS A 199 -24.94 -19.70 1.71
C LYS A 199 -23.72 -20.33 2.41
N MET A 200 -22.82 -19.50 2.96
CA MET A 200 -21.63 -19.98 3.67
C MET A 200 -22.01 -20.75 4.93
N PHE A 201 -22.91 -20.24 5.77
CA PHE A 201 -23.42 -20.99 6.94
C PHE A 201 -24.00 -22.34 6.54
N GLY A 202 -24.76 -22.38 5.42
CA GLY A 202 -25.29 -23.62 4.87
C GLY A 202 -24.21 -24.63 4.47
N LEU A 203 -23.12 -24.19 3.82
CA LEU A 203 -21.97 -25.03 3.44
C LEU A 203 -21.24 -25.61 4.68
N PHE A 204 -21.26 -24.89 5.80
CA PHE A 204 -20.70 -25.35 7.08
C PHE A 204 -21.65 -26.17 7.93
N GLY A 205 -22.89 -26.41 7.43
CA GLY A 205 -23.88 -27.26 8.10
C GLY A 205 -24.61 -26.60 9.27
N PHE A 206 -24.59 -25.29 9.37
CA PHE A 206 -25.34 -24.57 10.42
C PHE A 206 -26.84 -24.58 10.10
N GLU A 207 -27.66 -24.85 11.10
CA GLU A 207 -29.11 -24.66 11.04
C GLU A 207 -29.48 -23.18 11.10
N ASN A 208 -30.64 -22.80 10.52
CA ASN A 208 -31.17 -21.42 10.52
C ASN A 208 -30.19 -20.41 9.89
N ALA A 209 -29.53 -20.79 8.79
CA ALA A 209 -28.50 -19.99 8.14
C ALA A 209 -29.00 -18.57 7.75
N ALA A 210 -30.26 -18.44 7.32
CA ALA A 210 -30.86 -17.14 6.98
C ALA A 210 -30.94 -16.20 8.21
N ASP A 211 -31.37 -16.70 9.37
CA ASP A 211 -31.46 -15.91 10.61
C ASP A 211 -30.05 -15.52 11.10
N LYS A 212 -29.09 -16.43 10.97
CA LYS A 212 -27.68 -16.18 11.31
C LYS A 212 -27.09 -15.08 10.42
N ALA A 213 -27.37 -15.09 9.11
CA ALA A 213 -26.91 -14.04 8.19
C ALA A 213 -27.48 -12.65 8.56
N GLN A 214 -28.73 -12.58 8.96
CA GLN A 214 -29.32 -11.33 9.44
C GLN A 214 -28.69 -10.88 10.77
N THR A 215 -28.40 -11.82 11.66
CA THR A 215 -27.68 -11.53 12.92
C THR A 215 -26.30 -10.93 12.65
N VAL A 216 -25.51 -11.53 11.74
CA VAL A 216 -24.20 -11.00 11.36
C VAL A 216 -24.33 -9.57 10.83
N LEU A 217 -25.19 -9.33 9.82
CA LEU A 217 -25.37 -7.99 9.26
C LEU A 217 -25.78 -6.97 10.35
N ARG A 218 -26.67 -7.34 11.25
CA ARG A 218 -27.14 -6.48 12.33
C ARG A 218 -26.00 -6.09 13.28
N MET A 219 -25.18 -7.07 13.67
CA MET A 219 -24.09 -6.84 14.63
C MET A 219 -22.94 -6.05 14.00
N GLU A 220 -22.54 -6.37 12.77
CA GLU A 220 -21.54 -5.60 12.03
C GLU A 220 -22.02 -4.16 11.76
N THR A 221 -23.32 -3.97 11.44
CA THR A 221 -23.92 -2.64 11.29
C THR A 221 -23.85 -1.84 12.61
N ARG A 222 -24.03 -2.51 13.76
CA ARG A 222 -23.91 -1.89 15.07
C ARG A 222 -22.48 -1.37 15.30
N LEU A 223 -21.48 -2.18 15.04
CA LEU A 223 -20.06 -1.80 15.12
C LEU A 223 -19.71 -0.70 14.12
N ALA A 224 -20.13 -0.82 12.86
CA ALA A 224 -19.84 0.14 11.80
C ALA A 224 -20.42 1.54 12.10
N LYS A 225 -21.57 1.63 12.74
CA LYS A 225 -22.14 2.93 13.16
C LYS A 225 -21.30 3.65 14.19
N ALA A 226 -20.60 2.93 15.07
CA ALA A 226 -19.69 3.48 16.07
C ALA A 226 -18.27 3.69 15.56
N ALA A 227 -17.91 3.07 14.44
CA ALA A 227 -16.59 3.18 13.83
C ALA A 227 -16.32 4.58 13.27
N TYR A 228 -15.06 4.97 13.22
CA TYR A 228 -14.63 6.16 12.51
C TYR A 228 -14.69 5.93 10.98
N SER A 229 -15.05 6.98 10.25
CA SER A 229 -14.93 7.00 8.79
C SER A 229 -13.47 7.06 8.35
N ASN A 230 -13.20 6.73 7.09
CA ASN A 230 -11.86 6.81 6.53
C ASN A 230 -11.23 8.21 6.62
N VAL A 231 -12.04 9.27 6.57
CA VAL A 231 -11.56 10.65 6.82
C VAL A 231 -11.15 10.85 8.27
N GLU A 232 -11.95 10.35 9.23
CA GLU A 232 -11.63 10.45 10.66
C GLU A 232 -10.40 9.62 11.06
N LEU A 233 -10.19 8.47 10.41
CA LEU A 233 -9.01 7.63 10.61
C LEU A 233 -7.71 8.30 10.13
N ARG A 234 -7.79 9.32 9.28
CA ARG A 234 -6.63 10.09 8.83
C ARG A 234 -6.09 11.10 9.86
N ASP A 235 -6.81 11.39 10.92
CA ASP A 235 -6.36 12.34 11.95
C ASP A 235 -5.52 11.61 13.03
N PRO A 236 -4.18 11.71 13.02
CA PRO A 236 -3.34 10.97 13.95
C PRO A 236 -3.51 11.42 15.40
N ILE A 237 -3.89 12.70 15.65
CA ILE A 237 -4.15 13.21 17.01
C ILE A 237 -5.42 12.58 17.56
N ARG A 238 -6.49 12.52 16.75
CA ARG A 238 -7.78 11.92 17.15
C ARG A 238 -7.65 10.43 17.44
N ASN A 239 -6.78 9.74 16.71
CA ASN A 239 -6.57 8.30 16.80
C ASN A 239 -5.48 7.89 17.81
N TYR A 240 -5.01 8.82 18.65
CA TYR A 240 -4.03 8.53 19.68
C TYR A 240 -4.58 8.88 21.07
N ASN A 241 -4.94 7.87 21.84
CA ASN A 241 -5.49 8.03 23.19
C ASN A 241 -4.76 7.06 24.14
N LYS A 242 -3.54 7.44 24.55
CA LYS A 242 -2.75 6.64 25.49
C LYS A 242 -3.37 6.67 26.86
N MET A 243 -3.58 5.49 27.43
CA MET A 243 -4.17 5.32 28.76
C MET A 243 -3.60 4.10 29.48
N SER A 244 -3.72 4.11 30.80
CA SER A 244 -3.39 2.95 31.64
C SER A 244 -4.46 1.87 31.52
N ILE A 245 -4.12 0.64 31.97
CA ILE A 245 -5.06 -0.49 31.99
C ILE A 245 -6.25 -0.21 32.93
N ASP A 246 -6.03 0.51 34.05
CA ASP A 246 -7.12 0.87 34.96
C ASP A 246 -8.07 1.91 34.30
N GLU A 247 -7.54 2.90 33.56
CA GLU A 247 -8.37 3.83 32.76
C GLU A 247 -9.12 3.12 31.64
N LEU A 248 -8.51 2.13 30.97
CA LEU A 248 -9.17 1.31 29.97
C LEU A 248 -10.28 0.45 30.62
N GLN A 249 -10.06 -0.08 31.83
CA GLN A 249 -11.06 -0.84 32.57
C GLN A 249 -12.26 0.02 32.94
N ASP A 250 -12.03 1.28 33.29
CA ASP A 250 -13.13 2.26 33.55
C ASP A 250 -13.86 2.64 32.24
N LEU A 251 -13.14 2.74 31.12
CA LEU A 251 -13.69 3.11 29.81
C LEU A 251 -14.59 2.02 29.21
N VAL A 252 -14.18 0.74 29.35
CA VAL A 252 -14.87 -0.43 28.80
C VAL A 252 -14.93 -1.53 29.87
N PRO A 253 -15.83 -1.36 30.89
CA PRO A 253 -15.91 -2.26 32.05
C PRO A 253 -16.42 -3.67 31.72
N GLN A 254 -16.98 -3.87 30.53
CA GLN A 254 -17.54 -5.16 30.11
C GLN A 254 -16.45 -6.20 29.78
N VAL A 255 -15.20 -5.77 29.63
CA VAL A 255 -14.04 -6.63 29.37
C VAL A 255 -13.14 -6.64 30.59
N ASP A 256 -12.79 -7.81 31.10
CA ASP A 256 -11.69 -7.94 32.06
C ASP A 256 -10.37 -7.84 31.29
N TRP A 257 -9.81 -6.65 31.22
CA TRP A 257 -8.61 -6.36 30.42
C TRP A 257 -7.38 -7.08 30.96
N LYS A 258 -7.29 -7.36 32.25
CA LYS A 258 -6.17 -8.14 32.83
C LYS A 258 -6.22 -9.59 32.35
N VAL A 259 -7.42 -10.18 32.32
CA VAL A 259 -7.62 -11.53 31.76
C VAL A 259 -7.39 -11.54 30.25
N TYR A 260 -7.86 -10.52 29.52
CA TYR A 260 -7.65 -10.37 28.07
C TYR A 260 -6.16 -10.34 27.73
N PHE A 261 -5.38 -9.44 28.33
CA PHE A 261 -3.95 -9.30 28.03
C PHE A 261 -3.14 -10.51 28.49
N ALA A 262 -3.50 -11.14 29.61
CA ALA A 262 -2.88 -12.40 30.02
C ALA A 262 -3.13 -13.52 29.00
N ALA A 263 -4.32 -13.58 28.39
CA ALA A 263 -4.65 -14.55 27.35
C ALA A 263 -3.96 -14.23 26.01
N LEU A 264 -3.79 -12.95 25.67
CA LEU A 264 -2.97 -12.48 24.52
C LEU A 264 -1.48 -12.80 24.72
N GLY A 265 -1.04 -13.03 25.98
CA GLY A 265 0.35 -13.34 26.31
C GLY A 265 1.23 -12.11 26.54
N VAL A 266 0.64 -10.98 26.92
CA VAL A 266 1.35 -9.72 27.19
C VAL A 266 1.06 -9.20 28.59
N GLU A 267 2.04 -8.47 29.14
CA GLU A 267 1.93 -7.68 30.37
C GLU A 267 2.34 -6.24 30.03
N LEU A 268 1.47 -5.27 30.32
CA LEU A 268 1.68 -3.86 29.99
C LEU A 268 0.97 -2.94 30.98
N ASP A 269 1.53 -1.75 31.17
CA ASP A 269 0.97 -0.71 32.05
C ASP A 269 0.02 0.23 31.30
N SER A 270 0.24 0.41 30.00
CA SER A 270 -0.51 1.35 29.15
C SER A 270 -0.48 0.94 27.68
N LEU A 271 -1.48 1.41 26.92
CA LEU A 271 -1.59 1.24 25.48
C LEU A 271 -2.20 2.49 24.86
N SER A 272 -2.21 2.57 23.53
CA SER A 272 -2.95 3.60 22.79
C SER A 272 -4.25 3.04 22.23
N ILE A 273 -5.37 3.70 22.51
CA ILE A 273 -6.67 3.37 21.93
C ILE A 273 -6.90 4.26 20.72
N GLY A 274 -7.17 3.64 19.57
CA GLY A 274 -7.42 4.36 18.34
C GLY A 274 -8.83 4.96 18.30
N GLN A 275 -9.83 4.10 18.36
CA GLN A 275 -11.22 4.53 18.13
C GLN A 275 -12.11 4.23 19.35
N ILE A 276 -12.06 5.12 20.33
CA ILE A 276 -12.81 5.00 21.61
C ILE A 276 -14.30 4.66 21.39
N PRO A 277 -15.07 5.33 20.50
CA PRO A 277 -16.49 5.03 20.35
C PRO A 277 -16.75 3.60 19.86
N HIS A 278 -15.91 3.09 18.95
CA HIS A 278 -16.02 1.73 18.45
C HIS A 278 -15.73 0.70 19.56
N LEU A 279 -14.63 0.89 20.30
CA LEU A 279 -14.25 -0.02 21.39
C LEU A 279 -15.30 -0.06 22.50
N GLN A 280 -15.88 1.10 22.87
CA GLN A 280 -16.97 1.18 23.83
C GLN A 280 -18.23 0.46 23.34
N GLU A 281 -18.57 0.59 22.05
CA GLU A 281 -19.73 -0.09 21.49
C GLU A 281 -19.52 -1.60 21.40
N ALA A 282 -18.30 -2.05 21.06
CA ALA A 282 -17.91 -3.47 21.11
C ALA A 282 -18.06 -4.04 22.52
N GLY A 283 -17.64 -3.29 23.56
CA GLY A 283 -17.84 -3.67 24.97
C GLY A 283 -19.31 -3.81 25.33
N LYS A 284 -20.15 -2.81 24.99
CA LYS A 284 -21.62 -2.87 25.21
C LYS A 284 -22.24 -4.04 24.45
N MET A 285 -21.79 -4.32 23.24
CA MET A 285 -22.29 -5.45 22.46
C MET A 285 -22.04 -6.78 23.18
N LEU A 286 -20.89 -6.96 23.82
CA LEU A 286 -20.61 -8.14 24.66
C LEU A 286 -21.56 -8.29 25.85
N GLU A 287 -22.12 -7.20 26.37
CA GLU A 287 -23.08 -7.19 27.48
C GLU A 287 -24.54 -7.35 27.01
N ASP A 288 -24.93 -6.59 25.97
CA ASP A 288 -26.32 -6.44 25.55
C ASP A 288 -26.82 -7.57 24.65
N GLU A 289 -25.95 -8.05 23.71
CA GLU A 289 -26.38 -9.02 22.70
C GLU A 289 -26.57 -10.42 23.31
N PRO A 290 -27.51 -11.23 22.82
CA PRO A 290 -27.60 -12.64 23.21
C PRO A 290 -26.24 -13.37 22.98
N LEU A 291 -25.84 -14.24 23.90
CA LEU A 291 -24.58 -14.99 23.79
C LEU A 291 -24.52 -15.80 22.49
N GLU A 292 -25.64 -16.38 22.06
CA GLU A 292 -25.73 -17.13 20.81
C GLU A 292 -25.55 -16.25 19.55
N ASP A 293 -25.91 -14.98 19.61
CA ASP A 293 -25.66 -14.02 18.52
C ASP A 293 -24.18 -13.66 18.44
N LEU A 294 -23.51 -13.47 19.60
CA LEU A 294 -22.05 -13.29 19.67
C LEU A 294 -21.32 -14.50 19.09
N LYS A 295 -21.70 -15.72 19.48
CA LYS A 295 -21.14 -16.95 18.91
C LYS A 295 -21.34 -17.03 17.40
N THR A 296 -22.51 -16.59 16.91
CA THR A 296 -22.81 -16.54 15.48
C THR A 296 -21.86 -15.58 14.75
N LEU A 297 -21.59 -14.40 15.30
CA LEU A 297 -20.64 -13.45 14.73
C LEU A 297 -19.20 -14.02 14.72
N PHE A 298 -18.77 -14.60 15.84
CA PHE A 298 -17.43 -15.20 15.92
C PHE A 298 -17.27 -16.38 14.95
N ALA A 299 -18.28 -17.26 14.86
CA ALA A 299 -18.29 -18.35 13.90
C ALA A 299 -18.23 -17.84 12.46
N TRP A 300 -18.96 -16.76 12.15
CA TRP A 300 -18.90 -16.11 10.85
C TRP A 300 -17.48 -15.63 10.51
N GLN A 301 -16.81 -14.93 11.42
CA GLN A 301 -15.44 -14.43 11.20
C GLN A 301 -14.44 -15.57 10.94
N VAL A 302 -14.56 -16.71 11.64
CA VAL A 302 -13.75 -17.90 11.38
C VAL A 302 -14.04 -18.48 10.00
N ILE A 303 -15.31 -18.61 9.62
CA ILE A 303 -15.74 -19.13 8.31
C ILE A 303 -15.20 -18.25 7.18
N GLU A 304 -15.37 -16.95 7.31
CA GLU A 304 -14.94 -15.98 6.30
C GLU A 304 -13.42 -15.94 6.18
N GLY A 305 -12.70 -15.84 7.31
CA GLY A 305 -11.24 -15.81 7.32
C GLY A 305 -10.59 -17.07 6.73
N ALA A 306 -11.28 -18.22 6.84
CA ALA A 306 -10.82 -19.49 6.28
C ALA A 306 -11.22 -19.72 4.82
N ALA A 307 -12.21 -18.99 4.31
CA ALA A 307 -12.87 -19.30 3.02
C ALA A 307 -11.91 -19.47 1.84
N SER A 308 -10.85 -18.68 1.77
CA SER A 308 -9.84 -18.75 0.70
C SER A 308 -8.92 -19.97 0.77
N TYR A 309 -8.94 -20.72 1.85
CA TYR A 309 -7.95 -21.77 2.19
C TYR A 309 -8.56 -23.15 2.33
N LEU A 310 -9.89 -23.27 2.21
CA LEU A 310 -10.64 -24.53 2.31
C LEU A 310 -10.97 -25.10 0.93
N THR A 311 -12.18 -25.65 0.76
CA THR A 311 -12.56 -26.31 -0.50
C THR A 311 -12.71 -25.32 -1.67
N THR A 312 -12.62 -25.88 -2.88
CA THR A 312 -12.90 -25.12 -4.11
C THR A 312 -14.29 -24.48 -4.09
N GLU A 313 -15.32 -25.19 -3.59
CA GLU A 313 -16.69 -24.68 -3.51
C GLU A 313 -16.80 -23.49 -2.55
N ILE A 314 -16.20 -23.58 -1.37
CA ILE A 314 -16.19 -22.48 -0.37
C ILE A 314 -15.45 -21.27 -0.95
N TYR A 315 -14.26 -21.48 -1.53
CA TYR A 315 -13.50 -20.42 -2.18
C TYR A 315 -14.29 -19.73 -3.31
N MET A 316 -14.94 -20.52 -4.19
CA MET A 316 -15.73 -19.96 -5.29
C MET A 316 -16.97 -19.21 -4.79
N THR A 317 -17.56 -19.64 -3.67
CA THR A 317 -18.66 -18.92 -3.05
C THR A 317 -18.23 -17.56 -2.52
N SER A 318 -17.06 -17.48 -1.89
CA SER A 318 -16.45 -16.21 -1.46
C SER A 318 -16.07 -15.32 -2.66
N PHE A 319 -15.49 -15.90 -3.71
CA PHE A 319 -15.16 -15.17 -4.94
C PHE A 319 -16.42 -14.63 -5.67
N ASP A 320 -17.51 -15.36 -5.67
CA ASP A 320 -18.76 -14.91 -6.30
C ASP A 320 -19.29 -13.62 -5.63
N PHE A 321 -19.03 -13.40 -4.35
CA PHE A 321 -19.37 -12.17 -3.68
C PHE A 321 -18.25 -11.11 -3.81
N TYR A 322 -17.07 -11.33 -3.22
CA TYR A 322 -16.00 -10.32 -3.18
C TYR A 322 -15.38 -10.02 -4.54
N GLY A 323 -15.25 -11.03 -5.39
CA GLY A 323 -14.70 -10.87 -6.73
C GLY A 323 -15.73 -10.30 -7.69
N LYS A 324 -16.88 -10.97 -7.84
CA LYS A 324 -17.83 -10.60 -8.90
C LYS A 324 -18.72 -9.42 -8.48
N VAL A 325 -19.34 -9.48 -7.30
CA VAL A 325 -20.32 -8.46 -6.89
C VAL A 325 -19.60 -7.18 -6.47
N LEU A 326 -18.59 -7.29 -5.61
CA LEU A 326 -17.96 -6.10 -5.02
C LEU A 326 -16.94 -5.44 -5.96
N SER A 327 -16.11 -6.23 -6.65
CA SER A 327 -14.99 -5.71 -7.48
C SER A 327 -15.23 -5.83 -8.99
N GLY A 328 -16.30 -6.51 -9.45
CA GLY A 328 -16.59 -6.71 -10.87
C GLY A 328 -15.65 -7.68 -11.59
N THR A 329 -14.80 -8.42 -10.86
CA THR A 329 -13.89 -9.43 -11.42
C THR A 329 -14.68 -10.64 -11.95
N GLU A 330 -14.41 -11.11 -13.15
CA GLU A 330 -15.21 -12.17 -13.78
C GLU A 330 -14.72 -13.59 -13.42
N GLU A 331 -13.41 -13.78 -13.28
CA GLU A 331 -12.76 -15.04 -12.97
C GLU A 331 -11.73 -14.90 -11.83
N PRO A 332 -11.54 -15.93 -11.01
CA PRO A 332 -10.53 -15.88 -9.97
C PRO A 332 -9.11 -15.90 -10.57
N ARG A 333 -8.16 -15.30 -9.88
CA ARG A 333 -6.74 -15.41 -10.27
C ARG A 333 -6.31 -16.87 -10.35
N PRO A 334 -5.48 -17.25 -11.34
CA PRO A 334 -4.91 -18.58 -11.46
C PRO A 334 -4.30 -19.07 -10.14
N LEU A 335 -4.48 -20.37 -9.86
CA LEU A 335 -4.06 -20.98 -8.59
C LEU A 335 -2.60 -20.70 -8.24
N TRP A 336 -1.68 -20.76 -9.21
CA TRP A 336 -0.27 -20.49 -8.97
C TRP A 336 -0.01 -19.05 -8.49
N LYS A 337 -0.77 -18.06 -9.00
CA LYS A 337 -0.64 -16.66 -8.54
C LYS A 337 -1.06 -16.52 -7.08
N ARG A 338 -2.11 -17.23 -6.69
CA ARG A 338 -2.57 -17.29 -5.30
C ARG A 338 -1.55 -17.98 -4.41
N ALA A 339 -1.02 -19.13 -4.85
CA ALA A 339 0.00 -19.89 -4.12
C ALA A 339 1.28 -19.08 -3.89
N VAL A 340 1.78 -18.38 -4.92
CA VAL A 340 2.93 -17.45 -4.77
C VAL A 340 2.60 -16.32 -3.80
N GLY A 341 1.38 -15.77 -3.86
CA GLY A 341 0.93 -14.73 -2.91
C GLY A 341 1.00 -15.20 -1.46
N ILE A 342 0.61 -16.44 -1.18
CA ILE A 342 0.71 -17.02 0.17
C ILE A 342 2.16 -17.18 0.63
N VAL A 343 3.04 -17.69 -0.23
CA VAL A 343 4.47 -17.81 0.11
C VAL A 343 5.09 -16.43 0.36
N ASN A 344 4.74 -15.44 -0.46
CA ASN A 344 5.17 -14.05 -0.24
C ASN A 344 4.64 -13.46 1.07
N GLY A 345 3.40 -13.75 1.43
CA GLY A 345 2.80 -13.28 2.69
C GLY A 345 3.40 -13.94 3.94
N THR A 346 3.81 -15.21 3.84
CA THR A 346 4.32 -15.98 4.99
C THR A 346 5.85 -15.96 5.13
N LEU A 347 6.58 -15.90 4.02
CA LEU A 347 8.04 -16.06 3.94
C LEU A 347 8.68 -14.95 3.08
N GLY A 348 8.05 -13.77 3.06
CA GLY A 348 8.34 -12.72 2.10
C GLY A 348 9.78 -12.22 2.06
N GLU A 349 10.43 -12.02 3.21
CA GLU A 349 11.84 -11.58 3.22
C GLU A 349 12.80 -12.71 2.80
N ALA A 350 12.49 -13.97 3.13
CA ALA A 350 13.31 -15.09 2.67
C ALA A 350 13.26 -15.23 1.13
N VAL A 351 12.06 -15.06 0.54
CA VAL A 351 11.89 -14.99 -0.92
C VAL A 351 12.57 -13.74 -1.47
N GLY A 352 12.44 -12.59 -0.78
CA GLY A 352 13.08 -11.33 -1.14
C GLY A 352 14.59 -11.42 -1.23
N GLN A 353 15.23 -12.13 -0.31
CA GLN A 353 16.68 -12.38 -0.34
C GLN A 353 17.11 -13.13 -1.61
N MET A 354 16.32 -14.10 -2.05
CA MET A 354 16.58 -14.85 -3.28
C MET A 354 16.33 -13.97 -4.52
N TYR A 355 15.27 -13.16 -4.47
CA TYR A 355 14.88 -12.24 -5.54
C TYR A 355 15.98 -11.21 -5.82
N VAL A 356 16.44 -10.48 -4.81
CA VAL A 356 17.46 -9.43 -5.00
C VAL A 356 18.78 -10.00 -5.48
N LYS A 357 19.18 -11.17 -4.99
CA LYS A 357 20.40 -11.85 -5.43
C LYS A 357 20.40 -12.15 -6.93
N LYS A 358 19.22 -12.40 -7.52
CA LYS A 358 19.08 -12.79 -8.93
C LYS A 358 18.72 -11.62 -9.85
N TYR A 359 17.90 -10.67 -9.36
CA TYR A 359 17.24 -9.69 -10.22
C TYR A 359 17.56 -8.22 -9.91
N PHE A 360 18.30 -7.92 -8.83
CA PHE A 360 18.61 -6.54 -8.47
C PHE A 360 20.12 -6.26 -8.47
N PRO A 361 20.64 -5.60 -9.52
CA PRO A 361 22.05 -5.17 -9.57
C PRO A 361 22.32 -4.06 -8.55
N GLU A 362 23.48 -4.10 -7.90
CA GLU A 362 23.88 -3.11 -6.90
C GLU A 362 24.02 -1.69 -7.48
N GLU A 363 24.43 -1.58 -8.73
CA GLU A 363 24.52 -0.30 -9.45
C GLU A 363 23.19 0.48 -9.49
N ASN A 364 22.05 -0.22 -9.45
CA ASN A 364 20.73 0.41 -9.35
C ASN A 364 20.56 1.13 -8.02
N LYS A 365 21.09 0.57 -6.92
CA LYS A 365 21.04 1.19 -5.59
C LYS A 365 21.81 2.51 -5.56
N GLU A 366 23.01 2.55 -6.13
CA GLU A 366 23.84 3.76 -6.20
C GLU A 366 23.16 4.86 -7.03
N ARG A 367 22.62 4.49 -8.21
CA ARG A 367 21.92 5.45 -9.07
C ARG A 367 20.67 6.03 -8.40
N MET A 368 19.90 5.18 -7.71
CA MET A 368 18.74 5.60 -6.95
C MET A 368 19.11 6.54 -5.81
N LEU A 369 20.16 6.25 -5.07
CA LEU A 369 20.62 7.12 -3.98
C LEU A 369 20.99 8.51 -4.49
N ALA A 370 21.63 8.60 -5.65
CA ALA A 370 21.94 9.88 -6.29
C ALA A 370 20.65 10.66 -6.66
N LEU A 371 19.63 9.98 -7.19
CA LEU A 371 18.33 10.61 -7.46
C LEU A 371 17.70 11.13 -6.17
N VAL A 372 17.63 10.31 -5.12
CA VAL A 372 17.06 10.70 -3.82
C VAL A 372 17.73 11.95 -3.27
N HIS A 373 19.05 12.04 -3.29
CA HIS A 373 19.77 13.22 -2.81
C HIS A 373 19.50 14.48 -3.67
N ASN A 374 19.35 14.31 -4.98
CA ASN A 374 18.99 15.43 -5.86
C ASN A 374 17.58 15.96 -5.54
N LEU A 375 16.62 15.06 -5.28
CA LEU A 375 15.27 15.43 -4.90
C LEU A 375 15.23 16.07 -3.50
N GLN A 376 15.97 15.51 -2.54
CA GLN A 376 16.09 16.07 -1.19
C GLN A 376 16.62 17.52 -1.24
N LYS A 377 17.66 17.77 -2.06
CA LYS A 377 18.17 19.11 -2.32
C LYS A 377 17.11 20.03 -2.96
N ALA A 378 16.37 19.53 -3.94
CA ALA A 378 15.33 20.32 -4.62
C ALA A 378 14.17 20.66 -3.68
N LEU A 379 13.71 19.72 -2.84
CA LEU A 379 12.70 20.01 -1.81
C LEU A 379 13.20 21.04 -0.80
N GLY A 380 14.45 20.94 -0.36
CA GLY A 380 15.07 21.96 0.52
C GLY A 380 15.05 23.35 -0.11
N ILE A 381 15.41 23.48 -1.39
CA ILE A 381 15.35 24.76 -2.13
C ILE A 381 13.90 25.28 -2.19
N ARG A 382 12.92 24.43 -2.41
CA ARG A 382 11.51 24.83 -2.46
C ARG A 382 11.04 25.34 -1.10
N ILE A 383 11.31 24.62 0.00
CA ILE A 383 10.98 25.03 1.38
C ILE A 383 11.58 26.40 1.69
N GLU A 384 12.86 26.62 1.37
CA GLU A 384 13.52 27.92 1.58
C GLU A 384 12.80 29.07 0.85
N ASN A 385 12.25 28.83 -0.32
CA ASN A 385 11.62 29.84 -1.17
C ASN A 385 10.11 30.01 -0.94
N LEU A 386 9.48 29.27 -0.03
CA LEU A 386 8.05 29.43 0.28
C LEU A 386 7.78 30.82 0.89
N ALA A 387 7.02 31.65 0.18
CA ALA A 387 6.72 33.01 0.65
C ALA A 387 5.73 33.04 1.83
N TRP A 388 4.93 31.98 1.99
CA TRP A 388 3.87 31.92 2.99
C TRP A 388 4.34 31.34 4.35
N MET A 389 5.52 30.73 4.41
CA MET A 389 6.06 30.07 5.60
C MET A 389 7.12 30.94 6.27
N SER A 390 7.06 31.07 7.59
CA SER A 390 8.03 31.80 8.41
C SER A 390 9.40 31.11 8.42
N ARG A 391 10.43 31.85 8.83
CA ARG A 391 11.79 31.29 8.96
C ARG A 391 11.84 30.15 9.98
N GLU A 392 11.13 30.31 11.11
CA GLU A 392 11.09 29.34 12.18
C GLU A 392 10.57 27.97 11.68
N THR A 393 9.42 27.95 11.00
CA THR A 393 8.84 26.73 10.45
C THR A 393 9.71 26.13 9.33
N LYS A 394 10.32 26.97 8.47
CA LYS A 394 11.28 26.52 7.45
C LYS A 394 12.47 25.78 8.04
N ASP A 395 13.04 26.31 9.13
CA ASP A 395 14.18 25.69 9.79
C ASP A 395 13.81 24.29 10.32
N LYS A 396 12.62 24.13 10.91
CA LYS A 396 12.11 22.85 11.36
C LYS A 396 11.82 21.87 10.22
N ALA A 397 11.24 22.36 9.13
CA ALA A 397 10.99 21.56 7.92
C ALA A 397 12.32 21.05 7.32
N LEU A 398 13.35 21.90 7.25
CA LEU A 398 14.67 21.51 6.76
C LEU A 398 15.39 20.55 7.72
N GLU A 399 15.27 20.72 9.05
CA GLU A 399 15.75 19.74 10.02
C GLU A 399 15.12 18.36 9.77
N LYS A 400 13.80 18.31 9.55
CA LYS A 400 13.07 17.06 9.29
C LYS A 400 13.49 16.42 7.97
N LEU A 401 13.57 17.20 6.90
CA LEU A 401 14.03 16.73 5.59
C LEU A 401 15.45 16.14 5.65
N ASN A 402 16.36 16.80 6.35
CA ASN A 402 17.75 16.35 6.47
C ASN A 402 17.91 15.13 7.40
N ALA A 403 16.98 14.90 8.32
CA ALA A 403 16.96 13.75 9.22
C ALA A 403 16.28 12.52 8.62
N MET A 404 15.66 12.66 7.44
CA MET A 404 14.92 11.58 6.79
C MET A 404 15.82 10.38 6.47
N THR A 405 15.46 9.20 6.96
CA THR A 405 16.16 7.95 6.68
C THR A 405 15.79 7.43 5.29
N ILE A 406 16.77 6.97 4.53
CA ILE A 406 16.59 6.50 3.15
C ILE A 406 16.87 5.01 3.08
N LYS A 407 15.88 4.22 2.63
CA LYS A 407 15.98 2.76 2.42
C LYS A 407 15.80 2.42 0.95
N ILE A 408 16.75 1.73 0.32
CA ILE A 408 16.73 1.42 -1.11
C ILE A 408 17.09 -0.05 -1.34
N GLY A 409 16.24 -0.73 -2.11
CA GLY A 409 16.47 -2.08 -2.63
C GLY A 409 16.06 -3.18 -1.67
N TYR A 410 16.81 -3.36 -0.58
CA TYR A 410 16.61 -4.45 0.36
C TYR A 410 17.24 -4.14 1.73
N PRO A 411 16.77 -4.82 2.84
CA PRO A 411 17.30 -4.61 4.18
C PRO A 411 18.72 -5.18 4.34
N ASP A 412 19.51 -4.55 5.23
CA ASP A 412 20.86 -5.05 5.58
C ASP A 412 20.80 -6.29 6.49
N GLU A 413 19.72 -6.44 7.27
CA GLU A 413 19.47 -7.56 8.18
C GLU A 413 18.17 -8.25 7.78
N TRP A 414 18.23 -9.59 7.57
CA TRP A 414 17.11 -10.38 7.13
C TRP A 414 16.37 -10.98 8.32
N ARG A 415 15.05 -11.11 8.18
CA ARG A 415 14.19 -11.72 9.18
C ARG A 415 14.54 -13.19 9.41
N ASP A 416 14.57 -13.60 10.67
CA ASP A 416 14.77 -14.99 11.07
C ASP A 416 13.45 -15.76 11.10
N TYR A 417 13.35 -16.78 10.26
CA TYR A 417 12.20 -17.70 10.17
C TYR A 417 12.45 -19.05 10.85
N THR A 418 13.50 -19.22 11.66
CA THR A 418 13.83 -20.51 12.29
C THR A 418 12.71 -21.04 13.17
N LYS A 419 11.98 -20.16 13.85
CA LYS A 419 10.86 -20.50 14.74
C LYS A 419 9.55 -20.81 14.00
N LEU A 420 9.43 -20.45 12.73
CA LEU A 420 8.25 -20.80 11.94
C LEU A 420 8.29 -22.28 11.58
N ASP A 421 7.31 -23.06 12.06
CA ASP A 421 7.18 -24.47 11.72
C ASP A 421 6.17 -24.64 10.55
N ILE A 422 6.64 -25.24 9.46
CA ILE A 422 5.82 -25.65 8.31
C ILE A 422 5.95 -27.16 8.15
N ASN A 423 4.81 -27.87 8.23
CA ASN A 423 4.73 -29.30 8.16
C ASN A 423 3.74 -29.74 7.06
N ALA A 424 4.23 -30.38 6.01
CA ALA A 424 3.42 -30.82 4.87
C ALA A 424 2.43 -31.95 5.21
N GLU A 425 2.63 -32.67 6.34
CA GLU A 425 1.71 -33.71 6.78
C GLU A 425 0.41 -33.14 7.40
N ASP A 426 0.46 -31.91 7.92
CA ASP A 426 -0.68 -31.20 8.48
C ASP A 426 -1.51 -30.54 7.35
N THR A 427 -2.73 -30.07 7.68
CA THR A 427 -3.57 -29.35 6.74
C THR A 427 -2.93 -28.03 6.30
N TYR A 428 -3.29 -27.58 5.12
CA TYR A 428 -2.84 -26.26 4.62
C TYR A 428 -3.23 -25.13 5.58
N TYR A 429 -4.49 -25.14 6.06
CA TYR A 429 -5.00 -24.15 6.99
C TYR A 429 -4.23 -24.14 8.34
N ALA A 430 -3.90 -25.31 8.89
CA ALA A 430 -3.10 -25.41 10.12
C ALA A 430 -1.70 -24.78 9.97
N ASN A 431 -1.08 -24.89 8.78
CA ASN A 431 0.19 -24.23 8.50
C ASN A 431 0.05 -22.71 8.41
N LEU A 432 -1.06 -22.20 7.84
CA LEU A 432 -1.35 -20.78 7.83
C LEU A 432 -1.59 -20.23 9.24
N GLN A 433 -2.27 -20.98 10.10
CA GLN A 433 -2.45 -20.62 11.51
C GLN A 433 -1.10 -20.51 12.26
N ARG A 434 -0.17 -21.45 12.01
CA ARG A 434 1.19 -21.34 12.57
C ARG A 434 1.95 -20.12 12.03
N ALA A 435 1.77 -19.80 10.75
CA ALA A 435 2.37 -18.60 10.18
C ALA A 435 1.77 -17.32 10.78
N ALA A 436 0.45 -17.26 10.97
CA ALA A 436 -0.22 -16.13 11.63
C ALA A 436 0.24 -15.98 13.08
N LYS A 437 0.36 -17.09 13.83
CA LYS A 437 0.90 -17.07 15.19
C LYS A 437 2.35 -16.60 15.24
N PHE A 438 3.18 -17.04 14.30
CA PHE A 438 4.57 -16.57 14.19
C PHE A 438 4.64 -15.05 13.93
N GLU A 439 3.75 -14.49 13.08
CA GLU A 439 3.63 -13.05 12.85
C GLU A 439 3.20 -12.29 14.11
N GLN A 440 2.18 -12.79 14.81
CA GLN A 440 1.72 -12.21 16.07
C GLN A 440 2.83 -12.20 17.12
N ASP A 441 3.51 -13.35 17.36
CA ASP A 441 4.61 -13.47 18.31
C ASP A 441 5.78 -12.54 17.95
N TYR A 442 6.07 -12.41 16.65
CA TYR A 442 7.10 -11.49 16.16
C TYR A 442 6.71 -10.04 16.46
N SER A 443 5.48 -9.63 16.14
CA SER A 443 4.99 -8.28 16.47
C SER A 443 5.02 -8.02 17.98
N LEU A 444 4.44 -8.90 18.78
CA LEU A 444 4.41 -8.76 20.25
C LEU A 444 5.82 -8.77 20.88
N SER A 445 6.80 -9.40 20.21
CA SER A 445 8.18 -9.39 20.68
C SER A 445 8.83 -8.02 20.75
N TYR A 446 8.28 -7.03 20.05
CA TYR A 446 8.74 -5.64 20.07
C TYR A 446 8.09 -4.79 21.17
N LEU A 447 7.01 -5.24 21.79
CA LEU A 447 6.29 -4.48 22.81
C LEU A 447 7.21 -4.03 23.95
N GLY A 448 7.16 -2.73 24.27
CA GLY A 448 7.97 -2.12 25.32
C GLY A 448 9.48 -2.03 25.02
N LYS A 449 9.91 -2.36 23.79
CA LYS A 449 11.30 -2.27 23.35
C LYS A 449 11.53 -1.03 22.50
N PRO A 450 12.80 -0.58 22.39
CA PRO A 450 13.16 0.46 21.42
C PRO A 450 12.75 0.08 20.01
N VAL A 451 12.33 1.10 19.21
CA VAL A 451 11.99 0.91 17.80
C VAL A 451 13.23 0.53 17.01
N ASP A 452 13.11 -0.52 16.22
CA ASP A 452 14.15 -0.97 15.31
C ASP A 452 14.04 -0.23 13.96
N LYS A 453 14.84 0.83 13.79
CA LYS A 453 14.87 1.62 12.55
C LYS A 453 15.42 0.86 11.33
N LYS A 454 15.98 -0.37 11.50
CA LYS A 454 16.42 -1.21 10.38
C LYS A 454 15.30 -2.04 9.78
N LYS A 455 14.19 -2.24 10.51
CA LYS A 455 13.03 -2.99 10.05
C LYS A 455 12.43 -2.35 8.81
N TRP A 456 12.09 -3.18 7.82
CA TRP A 456 11.35 -2.78 6.62
C TRP A 456 9.89 -3.21 6.73
N TYR A 457 8.98 -2.39 6.21
CA TYR A 457 7.53 -2.68 6.19
C TYR A 457 7.06 -3.25 4.86
N MET A 458 7.95 -3.31 3.85
CA MET A 458 7.71 -3.95 2.57
C MET A 458 8.84 -4.91 2.24
N THR A 459 8.51 -6.02 1.58
CA THR A 459 9.52 -6.97 1.10
C THR A 459 10.23 -6.44 -0.15
N PRO A 460 11.47 -6.87 -0.44
CA PRO A 460 12.24 -6.37 -1.58
C PRO A 460 11.59 -6.54 -2.94
N GLN A 461 10.77 -7.58 -3.15
CA GLN A 461 10.07 -7.84 -4.41
C GLN A 461 8.77 -7.03 -4.59
N THR A 462 8.37 -6.23 -3.60
CA THR A 462 7.17 -5.39 -3.66
C THR A 462 7.31 -4.28 -4.70
N VAL A 463 6.29 -4.09 -5.53
CA VAL A 463 6.18 -2.94 -6.46
C VAL A 463 5.40 -1.84 -5.76
N ASN A 464 6.05 -1.14 -4.89
CA ASN A 464 5.55 0.03 -4.16
C ASN A 464 6.69 0.76 -3.48
N ALA A 465 6.37 1.89 -2.81
CA ALA A 465 7.23 2.65 -1.92
C ALA A 465 6.42 3.07 -0.68
N TYR A 466 7.08 3.64 0.34
CA TYR A 466 6.38 4.22 1.48
C TYR A 466 7.20 5.31 2.18
N TYR A 467 6.49 6.24 2.82
CA TYR A 467 6.98 7.08 3.90
C TYR A 467 6.39 6.59 5.23
N ASN A 468 7.22 6.50 6.27
CA ASN A 468 6.76 6.20 7.63
C ASN A 468 6.99 7.41 8.55
N PRO A 469 5.93 8.07 9.06
CA PRO A 469 6.06 9.27 9.88
C PRO A 469 6.71 8.99 11.25
N SER A 470 6.48 7.82 11.86
CA SER A 470 7.01 7.50 13.20
C SER A 470 8.52 7.23 13.22
N SER A 471 9.12 6.92 12.08
CA SER A 471 10.58 6.76 11.92
C SER A 471 11.20 7.84 11.04
N ASN A 472 10.40 8.71 10.42
CA ASN A 472 10.80 9.71 9.43
C ASN A 472 11.67 9.08 8.34
N GLU A 473 11.13 8.07 7.64
CA GLU A 473 11.86 7.28 6.64
C GLU A 473 11.08 7.14 5.34
N ILE A 474 11.83 7.07 4.23
CA ILE A 474 11.33 6.68 2.90
C ILE A 474 11.96 5.38 2.48
N CYS A 475 11.18 4.51 1.82
CA CYS A 475 11.63 3.20 1.40
C CYS A 475 11.21 2.89 -0.05
N PHE A 476 12.19 2.39 -0.83
CA PHE A 476 12.02 2.00 -2.23
C PHE A 476 12.52 0.56 -2.41
N PRO A 477 11.65 -0.46 -2.31
CA PRO A 477 12.01 -1.84 -2.55
C PRO A 477 12.58 -2.09 -3.96
N ALA A 478 13.42 -3.11 -4.12
CA ALA A 478 14.01 -3.47 -5.40
C ALA A 478 12.95 -3.72 -6.50
N GLY A 479 11.77 -4.19 -6.11
CA GLY A 479 10.68 -4.54 -7.00
C GLY A 479 10.16 -3.39 -7.86
N ILE A 480 10.15 -2.15 -7.34
CA ILE A 480 9.70 -0.98 -8.11
C ILE A 480 10.83 -0.37 -8.96
N LEU A 481 12.10 -0.70 -8.69
CA LEU A 481 13.26 -0.09 -9.35
C LEU A 481 13.54 -0.72 -10.72
N GLN A 482 12.51 -0.81 -11.54
CA GLN A 482 12.49 -1.38 -12.89
C GLN A 482 11.56 -0.57 -13.80
N TYR A 483 11.68 -0.76 -15.13
CA TYR A 483 10.75 -0.15 -16.09
C TYR A 483 9.29 -0.57 -15.78
N PRO A 484 8.29 0.34 -15.80
CA PRO A 484 8.34 1.71 -16.31
C PRO A 484 8.66 2.80 -15.26
N PHE A 485 9.10 2.43 -14.05
CA PHE A 485 9.42 3.41 -13.00
C PHE A 485 10.87 3.86 -13.07
N PHE A 486 11.79 2.93 -13.32
CA PHE A 486 13.21 3.18 -13.37
C PHE A 486 13.88 2.38 -14.49
N ASP A 487 14.78 3.03 -15.26
CA ASP A 487 15.57 2.36 -16.28
C ASP A 487 16.98 2.98 -16.33
N MET A 488 18.01 2.16 -16.05
CA MET A 488 19.42 2.56 -16.13
C MET A 488 19.85 3.00 -17.53
N SER A 489 19.16 2.53 -18.57
CA SER A 489 19.46 2.88 -19.96
C SER A 489 18.71 4.12 -20.47
N ALA A 490 17.69 4.58 -19.73
CA ALA A 490 16.92 5.75 -20.10
C ALA A 490 17.60 7.06 -19.68
N ASP A 491 17.21 8.14 -20.34
CA ASP A 491 17.70 9.47 -20.01
C ASP A 491 17.07 10.03 -18.70
N ASP A 492 17.64 11.13 -18.21
CA ASP A 492 17.19 11.73 -16.95
C ASP A 492 15.75 12.26 -17.00
N ALA A 493 15.26 12.70 -18.16
CA ALA A 493 13.88 13.16 -18.29
C ALA A 493 12.89 12.05 -17.93
N PHE A 494 13.17 10.81 -18.37
CA PHE A 494 12.38 9.64 -18.02
C PHE A 494 12.48 9.31 -16.53
N ASN A 495 13.70 9.13 -16.00
CA ASN A 495 13.87 8.68 -14.63
C ASN A 495 13.38 9.70 -13.59
N TYR A 496 13.55 11.00 -13.82
CA TYR A 496 12.96 12.03 -12.96
C TYR A 496 11.45 12.11 -13.12
N GLY A 497 10.92 11.94 -14.32
CA GLY A 497 9.47 11.96 -14.58
C GLY A 497 8.74 10.75 -13.98
N ALA A 498 9.37 9.59 -13.92
CA ALA A 498 8.82 8.35 -13.37
C ALA A 498 9.21 8.17 -11.89
N ILE A 499 10.28 7.42 -11.61
CA ILE A 499 10.67 7.12 -10.20
C ILE A 499 11.03 8.39 -9.42
N GLY A 500 11.52 9.45 -10.07
CA GLY A 500 11.81 10.71 -9.41
C GLY A 500 10.56 11.35 -8.80
N VAL A 501 9.42 11.33 -9.52
CA VAL A 501 8.16 11.83 -8.95
C VAL A 501 7.69 10.93 -7.79
N VAL A 502 7.86 9.60 -7.87
CA VAL A 502 7.56 8.69 -6.75
C VAL A 502 8.45 9.01 -5.53
N ILE A 503 9.74 9.24 -5.73
CA ILE A 503 10.65 9.66 -4.64
C ILE A 503 10.18 10.97 -4.00
N GLY A 504 9.86 11.97 -4.82
CA GLY A 504 9.35 13.25 -4.36
C GLY A 504 8.00 13.14 -3.63
N HIS A 505 7.13 12.21 -4.07
CA HIS A 505 5.87 11.87 -3.44
C HIS A 505 6.10 11.34 -2.02
N GLU A 506 6.96 10.33 -1.86
CA GLU A 506 7.27 9.80 -0.52
C GLU A 506 7.92 10.84 0.39
N MET A 507 8.83 11.67 -0.13
CA MET A 507 9.39 12.78 0.64
C MET A 507 8.33 13.78 1.08
N THR A 508 7.35 14.07 0.20
CA THR A 508 6.28 15.04 0.47
C THR A 508 5.29 14.52 1.51
N HIS A 509 5.12 13.19 1.66
CA HIS A 509 4.35 12.61 2.76
C HIS A 509 4.89 13.02 4.14
N GLY A 510 6.17 13.33 4.27
CA GLY A 510 6.72 13.95 5.48
C GLY A 510 6.13 15.33 5.82
N PHE A 511 5.45 15.95 4.84
CA PHE A 511 4.96 17.34 4.89
C PHE A 511 3.51 17.46 4.40
N ASP A 512 2.78 16.37 4.22
CA ASP A 512 1.36 16.36 3.91
C ASP A 512 0.50 16.69 5.15
N ASP A 513 -0.83 16.56 5.06
CA ASP A 513 -1.77 16.86 6.15
C ASP A 513 -1.59 15.99 7.39
N GLN A 514 -1.03 14.79 7.26
CA GLN A 514 -0.72 13.87 8.36
C GLN A 514 0.76 13.96 8.77
N GLY A 515 1.68 13.83 7.82
CA GLY A 515 3.10 13.85 8.11
C GLY A 515 3.59 15.16 8.71
N CYS A 516 2.95 16.29 8.39
CA CYS A 516 3.25 17.58 8.98
C CYS A 516 3.04 17.64 10.51
N GLN A 517 2.33 16.67 11.09
CA GLN A 517 2.08 16.57 12.52
C GLN A 517 3.21 15.84 13.29
N PHE A 518 4.19 15.26 12.57
CA PHE A 518 5.33 14.57 13.16
C PHE A 518 6.61 15.36 12.96
N ASP A 519 7.45 15.38 13.99
CA ASP A 519 8.75 16.05 13.96
C ASP A 519 9.84 15.21 13.24
N LYS A 520 11.07 15.72 13.23
CA LYS A 520 12.24 15.07 12.60
C LYS A 520 12.61 13.70 13.22
N ASP A 521 12.22 13.46 14.45
CA ASP A 521 12.52 12.23 15.19
C ASP A 521 11.37 11.21 15.08
N GLY A 522 10.22 11.63 14.49
CA GLY A 522 9.01 10.83 14.32
C GLY A 522 8.00 10.95 15.46
N ASN A 523 8.17 11.93 16.35
CA ASN A 523 7.21 12.19 17.42
C ASN A 523 6.08 13.10 16.91
N MET A 524 4.85 12.79 17.31
CA MET A 524 3.68 13.61 17.03
C MET A 524 3.71 14.87 17.93
N VAL A 525 4.35 15.91 17.44
CA VAL A 525 4.56 17.20 18.15
C VAL A 525 4.28 18.34 17.18
N ASN A 526 3.55 19.35 17.64
CA ASN A 526 3.38 20.55 16.85
C ASN A 526 4.71 21.33 16.77
N TRP A 527 5.25 21.45 15.55
CA TRP A 527 6.47 22.20 15.25
C TRP A 527 6.22 23.44 14.36
N TRP A 528 4.96 23.72 14.07
CA TRP A 528 4.50 24.86 13.29
C TRP A 528 4.22 26.08 14.16
N THR A 529 4.38 27.29 13.59
CA THR A 529 3.70 28.46 14.15
C THR A 529 2.19 28.38 13.83
N GLU A 530 1.36 29.05 14.62
CA GLU A 530 -0.10 29.06 14.40
C GLU A 530 -0.46 29.65 13.02
N GLU A 531 0.24 30.73 12.63
CA GLU A 531 0.03 31.40 11.36
C GLU A 531 0.41 30.53 10.17
N ASP A 532 1.54 29.83 10.25
CA ASP A 532 2.01 28.95 9.18
C ASP A 532 1.09 27.73 9.03
N LYS A 533 0.63 27.15 10.16
CA LYS A 533 -0.33 26.03 10.11
C LYS A 533 -1.65 26.48 9.48
N ALA A 534 -2.18 27.63 9.85
CA ALA A 534 -3.39 28.18 9.23
C ALA A 534 -3.19 28.47 7.72
N ALA A 535 -2.01 28.95 7.33
CA ALA A 535 -1.67 29.19 5.94
C ALA A 535 -1.53 27.88 5.14
N PHE A 536 -1.01 26.82 5.75
CA PHE A 536 -0.97 25.48 5.18
C PHE A 536 -2.39 24.91 4.99
N ASP A 537 -3.23 24.96 6.04
CA ASP A 537 -4.60 24.43 6.00
C ASP A 537 -5.47 25.13 4.94
N ALA A 538 -5.29 26.45 4.78
CA ALA A 538 -5.98 27.21 3.72
C ALA A 538 -5.59 26.72 2.31
N ARG A 539 -4.33 26.27 2.10
CA ARG A 539 -3.84 25.77 0.82
C ARG A 539 -4.28 24.34 0.55
N THR A 540 -4.24 23.49 1.59
CA THR A 540 -4.72 22.10 1.48
C THR A 540 -6.22 22.06 1.20
N LYS A 541 -6.99 23.03 1.72
CA LYS A 541 -8.41 23.17 1.42
C LYS A 541 -8.68 23.43 -0.06
N VAL A 542 -7.83 24.22 -0.75
CA VAL A 542 -7.94 24.41 -2.20
C VAL A 542 -7.77 23.08 -2.94
N MET A 543 -6.82 22.24 -2.51
CA MET A 543 -6.59 20.89 -3.05
C MET A 543 -7.81 19.99 -2.83
N GLU A 544 -8.31 19.93 -1.60
CA GLU A 544 -9.50 19.14 -1.25
C GLU A 544 -10.69 19.52 -2.13
N GLU A 545 -10.97 20.83 -2.26
CA GLU A 545 -12.09 21.33 -3.07
C GLU A 545 -11.90 21.06 -4.57
N ALA A 546 -10.67 21.11 -5.08
CA ALA A 546 -10.36 20.77 -6.46
C ALA A 546 -10.71 19.31 -6.77
N PHE A 547 -10.34 18.38 -5.87
CA PHE A 547 -10.62 16.96 -6.06
C PHE A 547 -12.09 16.60 -5.77
N ASN A 548 -12.76 17.25 -4.81
CA ASN A 548 -14.20 17.07 -4.59
C ASN A 548 -15.08 17.40 -5.82
N ARG A 549 -14.59 18.23 -6.74
CA ARG A 549 -15.30 18.55 -8.00
C ARG A 549 -15.19 17.46 -9.06
N ILE A 550 -14.29 16.48 -8.87
CA ILE A 550 -14.05 15.43 -9.87
C ILE A 550 -15.17 14.39 -9.80
N GLU A 551 -15.88 14.20 -10.89
CA GLU A 551 -16.84 13.11 -11.07
C GLU A 551 -16.08 11.87 -11.56
N VAL A 552 -16.03 10.82 -10.74
CA VAL A 552 -15.29 9.57 -11.02
C VAL A 552 -16.15 8.53 -11.73
N ALA A 553 -17.45 8.58 -11.50
CA ALA A 553 -18.48 7.81 -12.19
C ALA A 553 -19.78 8.65 -12.24
N PRO A 554 -20.77 8.33 -13.09
CA PRO A 554 -21.99 9.11 -13.20
C PRO A 554 -22.66 9.36 -11.83
N GLY A 555 -22.69 10.62 -11.40
CA GLY A 555 -23.25 11.05 -10.12
C GLY A 555 -22.39 10.72 -8.89
N VAL A 556 -21.19 10.18 -9.05
CA VAL A 556 -20.27 9.84 -7.95
C VAL A 556 -19.03 10.73 -8.03
N HIS A 557 -18.76 11.47 -6.98
CA HIS A 557 -17.60 12.35 -6.87
C HIS A 557 -16.47 11.71 -6.06
N ALA A 558 -15.24 12.11 -6.33
CA ALA A 558 -14.09 11.79 -5.51
C ALA A 558 -14.27 12.40 -4.09
N ASN A 559 -13.67 11.76 -3.10
CA ASN A 559 -13.61 12.29 -1.73
C ASN A 559 -12.26 13.00 -1.54
N GLY A 560 -12.23 14.31 -1.79
CA GLY A 560 -11.00 15.11 -1.71
C GLY A 560 -10.40 15.16 -0.29
N ALA A 561 -11.23 15.05 0.75
CA ALA A 561 -10.73 14.97 2.13
C ALA A 561 -10.05 13.63 2.41
N PHE A 562 -10.59 12.53 1.90
CA PHE A 562 -10.00 11.20 2.03
C PHE A 562 -8.69 11.07 1.24
N THR A 563 -8.64 11.63 0.03
CA THR A 563 -7.47 11.55 -0.84
C THR A 563 -6.46 12.69 -0.67
N LEU A 564 -6.64 13.56 0.33
CA LEU A 564 -5.89 14.81 0.49
C LEU A 564 -4.38 14.60 0.57
N GLY A 565 -3.90 13.72 1.44
CA GLY A 565 -2.47 13.48 1.63
C GLY A 565 -1.80 12.96 0.37
N GLU A 566 -2.45 12.02 -0.32
CA GLU A 566 -1.97 11.47 -1.59
C GLU A 566 -1.90 12.54 -2.69
N ASN A 567 -2.90 13.41 -2.76
CA ASN A 567 -2.91 14.50 -3.74
C ASN A 567 -1.85 15.58 -3.42
N ILE A 568 -1.59 15.86 -2.14
CA ILE A 568 -0.48 16.74 -1.71
C ILE A 568 0.86 16.12 -2.08
N ALA A 569 1.02 14.81 -1.85
CA ALA A 569 2.24 14.08 -2.16
C ALA A 569 2.51 14.02 -3.67
N ASP A 570 1.49 13.80 -4.50
CA ASP A 570 1.62 13.87 -5.97
C ASP A 570 2.00 15.26 -6.47
N HIS A 571 1.35 16.31 -5.94
CA HIS A 571 1.66 17.69 -6.29
C HIS A 571 3.10 18.06 -5.91
N GLY A 572 3.51 17.76 -4.67
CA GLY A 572 4.87 17.97 -4.19
C GLY A 572 5.89 17.17 -4.98
N GLY A 573 5.61 15.89 -5.23
CA GLY A 573 6.45 14.99 -6.01
C GLY A 573 6.73 15.52 -7.42
N LEU A 574 5.70 15.99 -8.13
CA LEU A 574 5.83 16.61 -9.46
C LEU A 574 6.70 17.88 -9.40
N GLN A 575 6.44 18.78 -8.45
CA GLN A 575 7.15 20.04 -8.31
C GLN A 575 8.63 19.82 -7.96
N VAL A 576 8.89 18.96 -6.99
CA VAL A 576 10.23 18.65 -6.49
C VAL A 576 11.07 17.93 -7.54
N SER A 577 10.48 16.92 -8.19
CA SER A 577 11.20 16.15 -9.20
C SER A 577 11.48 16.97 -10.45
N PHE A 578 10.55 17.82 -10.89
CA PHE A 578 10.79 18.70 -12.02
C PHE A 578 11.89 19.72 -11.74
N LEU A 579 11.93 20.29 -10.53
CA LEU A 579 13.03 21.17 -10.12
C LEU A 579 14.37 20.41 -10.08
N ALA A 580 14.40 19.21 -9.49
CA ALA A 580 15.61 18.39 -9.44
C ALA A 580 16.13 18.05 -10.84
N PHE A 581 15.22 17.70 -11.75
CA PHE A 581 15.53 17.47 -13.16
C PHE A 581 16.14 18.72 -13.83
N THR A 582 15.51 19.87 -13.64
CA THR A 582 15.98 21.13 -14.21
C THR A 582 17.38 21.50 -13.69
N LEU A 583 17.61 21.43 -12.39
CA LEU A 583 18.92 21.69 -11.78
C LEU A 583 19.99 20.71 -12.24
N ASN A 584 19.63 19.44 -12.41
CA ASN A 584 20.55 18.42 -12.95
C ASN A 584 20.95 18.73 -14.39
N GLU A 585 20.00 19.11 -15.24
CA GLU A 585 20.30 19.49 -16.64
C GLU A 585 21.13 20.77 -16.75
N GLU A 586 20.79 21.80 -15.94
CA GLU A 586 21.53 23.05 -15.91
C GLU A 586 22.96 22.90 -15.42
N SER A 587 23.24 21.93 -14.56
CA SER A 587 24.59 21.62 -14.07
C SER A 587 25.51 21.04 -15.13
N LYS A 588 24.95 20.50 -16.22
CA LYS A 588 25.70 19.90 -17.34
C LYS A 588 26.19 20.97 -18.33
N PRO A 589 27.35 20.79 -18.98
CA PRO A 589 27.72 21.58 -20.14
C PRO A 589 26.59 21.58 -21.18
N GLU A 590 26.36 22.71 -21.87
CA GLU A 590 25.24 22.86 -22.83
C GLU A 590 25.22 21.73 -23.88
N ALA A 591 26.39 21.30 -24.36
CA ALA A 591 26.52 20.24 -25.36
C ALA A 591 26.14 18.84 -24.83
N GLU A 592 26.04 18.66 -23.50
CA GLU A 592 25.67 17.39 -22.84
C GLU A 592 24.23 17.38 -22.36
N ARG A 593 23.52 18.54 -22.45
CA ARG A 593 22.12 18.63 -22.05
C ARG A 593 21.23 17.86 -23.00
N LEU A 594 20.16 17.29 -22.44
CA LEU A 594 19.18 16.54 -23.22
C LEU A 594 18.55 17.42 -24.34
N GLN A 595 18.39 16.81 -25.50
CA GLN A 595 17.81 17.44 -26.68
C GLN A 595 16.41 16.85 -26.97
N THR A 596 15.66 17.51 -27.84
CA THR A 596 14.41 16.98 -28.41
C THR A 596 14.69 15.67 -29.13
N ARG A 597 13.98 14.62 -28.74
CA ARG A 597 14.07 13.26 -29.32
C ARG A 597 12.68 12.65 -29.37
N ASP A 598 12.47 11.77 -30.33
CA ASP A 598 11.18 11.08 -30.55
C ASP A 598 9.98 12.07 -30.70
N GLY A 599 10.26 13.30 -31.14
CA GLY A 599 9.27 14.35 -31.30
C GLY A 599 8.96 15.16 -30.04
N PHE A 600 9.60 14.86 -28.89
CA PHE A 600 9.33 15.50 -27.60
C PHE A 600 10.56 16.17 -26.99
N THR A 601 10.35 17.36 -26.40
CA THR A 601 11.37 18.02 -25.57
C THR A 601 11.65 17.21 -24.30
N PRO A 602 12.78 17.44 -23.62
CA PRO A 602 13.05 16.77 -22.33
C PRO A 602 11.94 17.01 -21.30
N GLN A 603 11.37 18.22 -21.23
CA GLN A 603 10.28 18.55 -20.31
C GLN A 603 9.00 17.79 -20.67
N GLN A 604 8.68 17.67 -21.96
CA GLN A 604 7.53 16.87 -22.41
C GLN A 604 7.72 15.39 -22.06
N ARG A 605 8.93 14.83 -22.23
CA ARG A 605 9.22 13.44 -21.85
C ARG A 605 9.08 13.20 -20.35
N PHE A 606 9.46 14.18 -19.52
CA PHE A 606 9.23 14.11 -18.08
C PHE A 606 7.75 13.88 -17.74
N PHE A 607 6.85 14.67 -18.29
CA PHE A 607 5.40 14.53 -18.04
C PHE A 607 4.80 13.28 -18.68
N LEU A 608 5.32 12.83 -19.83
CA LEU A 608 4.91 11.55 -20.42
C LEU A 608 5.33 10.37 -19.53
N ALA A 609 6.55 10.37 -19.00
CA ALA A 609 7.01 9.34 -18.08
C ALA A 609 6.12 9.31 -16.83
N TYR A 610 5.81 10.48 -16.24
CA TYR A 610 4.88 10.57 -15.12
C TYR A 610 3.51 9.96 -15.43
N ALA A 611 2.88 10.35 -16.52
CA ALA A 611 1.58 9.82 -16.88
C ALA A 611 1.59 8.30 -17.06
N ASN A 612 2.64 7.76 -17.68
CA ASN A 612 2.76 6.33 -17.96
C ASN A 612 2.84 5.46 -16.69
N VAL A 613 3.34 5.97 -15.55
CA VAL A 613 3.31 5.20 -14.29
C VAL A 613 1.90 4.97 -13.78
N TRP A 614 0.94 5.84 -14.16
CA TRP A 614 -0.47 5.75 -13.79
C TRP A 614 -1.37 5.13 -14.85
N ALA A 615 -0.81 4.71 -15.99
CA ALA A 615 -1.58 4.07 -17.06
C ALA A 615 -2.30 2.82 -16.54
N GLY A 616 -3.59 2.67 -16.90
CA GLY A 616 -4.36 1.50 -16.51
C GLY A 616 -5.82 1.54 -16.95
N ASN A 617 -6.39 0.34 -17.00
CA ASN A 617 -7.81 0.08 -17.19
C ASN A 617 -8.43 -0.34 -15.86
N ILE A 618 -9.71 0.00 -15.63
CA ILE A 618 -10.42 -0.27 -14.38
C ILE A 618 -11.91 -0.49 -14.68
N ARG A 619 -12.54 -1.44 -13.95
CA ARG A 619 -13.99 -1.72 -14.07
C ARG A 619 -14.82 -0.72 -13.29
N PRO A 620 -16.08 -0.48 -13.70
CA PRO A 620 -16.96 0.46 -13.01
C PRO A 620 -17.16 0.12 -11.52
N GLU A 621 -17.33 -1.15 -11.17
CA GLU A 621 -17.50 -1.64 -9.79
C GLU A 621 -16.26 -1.32 -8.94
N GLU A 622 -15.09 -1.55 -9.48
CA GLU A 622 -13.81 -1.24 -8.83
C GLU A 622 -13.62 0.27 -8.63
N ILE A 623 -14.10 1.11 -9.55
CA ILE A 623 -14.10 2.58 -9.36
C ILE A 623 -14.91 2.94 -8.12
N LEU A 624 -16.12 2.40 -7.98
CA LEU A 624 -17.00 2.67 -6.84
C LEU A 624 -16.41 2.18 -5.53
N GLN A 625 -15.87 0.96 -5.53
CA GLN A 625 -15.20 0.37 -4.35
C GLN A 625 -14.01 1.22 -3.93
N ARG A 626 -13.08 1.53 -4.82
CA ARG A 626 -11.88 2.31 -4.52
C ARG A 626 -12.18 3.72 -4.04
N THR A 627 -13.22 4.36 -4.57
CA THR A 627 -13.64 5.70 -4.11
C THR A 627 -14.02 5.71 -2.63
N LYS A 628 -14.47 4.57 -2.08
CA LYS A 628 -14.80 4.42 -0.66
C LYS A 628 -13.60 3.94 0.19
N SER A 629 -12.73 3.06 -0.36
CA SER A 629 -11.75 2.29 0.41
C SER A 629 -10.30 2.68 0.20
N ASP A 630 -9.96 3.43 -0.86
CA ASP A 630 -8.57 3.73 -1.21
C ASP A 630 -8.27 5.24 -1.06
N PRO A 631 -7.28 5.63 -0.24
CA PRO A 631 -6.90 7.04 -0.08
C PRO A 631 -6.25 7.65 -1.33
N HIS A 632 -5.90 6.83 -2.34
CA HIS A 632 -5.34 7.31 -3.58
C HIS A 632 -6.43 7.70 -4.57
N SER A 633 -6.27 8.84 -5.23
CA SER A 633 -7.05 9.18 -6.41
C SER A 633 -6.84 8.13 -7.52
N LEU A 634 -7.87 7.88 -8.34
CA LEU A 634 -7.75 6.97 -9.49
C LEU A 634 -6.66 7.44 -10.45
N GLY A 635 -5.95 6.53 -11.11
CA GLY A 635 -4.80 6.83 -11.97
C GLY A 635 -5.03 7.96 -12.97
N ARG A 636 -6.21 8.01 -13.62
CA ARG A 636 -6.60 9.13 -14.49
C ARG A 636 -6.54 10.49 -13.77
N TRP A 637 -6.95 10.54 -12.51
CA TRP A 637 -7.05 11.79 -11.77
C TRP A 637 -5.76 12.15 -11.04
N ARG A 638 -4.87 11.18 -10.80
CA ARG A 638 -3.47 11.46 -10.43
C ARG A 638 -2.74 12.19 -11.57
N VAL A 639 -3.16 12.03 -12.83
CA VAL A 639 -2.63 12.75 -13.98
C VAL A 639 -3.45 14.02 -14.26
N ASN A 640 -4.72 13.87 -14.65
CA ASN A 640 -5.56 15.00 -15.10
C ASN A 640 -6.02 15.92 -13.96
N GLY A 641 -5.98 15.47 -12.71
CA GLY A 641 -6.25 16.31 -11.54
C GLY A 641 -5.00 17.04 -11.03
N ALA A 642 -3.83 16.40 -11.09
CA ALA A 642 -2.58 16.99 -10.59
C ALA A 642 -1.89 17.93 -11.59
N LEU A 643 -1.78 17.57 -12.86
CA LEU A 643 -1.05 18.37 -13.87
C LEU A 643 -1.58 19.79 -14.06
N PRO A 644 -2.92 20.05 -14.02
CA PRO A 644 -3.45 21.42 -14.08
C PRO A 644 -3.00 22.33 -12.92
N GLN A 645 -2.39 21.78 -11.87
CA GLN A 645 -1.83 22.53 -10.75
C GLN A 645 -0.33 22.87 -10.96
N ILE A 646 0.31 22.40 -12.05
CA ILE A 646 1.76 22.46 -12.26
C ILE A 646 2.12 23.45 -13.37
N ASN A 647 2.68 24.60 -13.02
CA ASN A 647 3.02 25.65 -14.00
C ASN A 647 3.94 25.16 -15.13
N ALA A 648 4.93 24.35 -14.82
CA ALA A 648 5.86 23.79 -15.81
C ALA A 648 5.17 22.91 -16.87
N TRP A 649 4.04 22.27 -16.52
CA TRP A 649 3.26 21.50 -17.49
C TRP A 649 2.59 22.42 -18.53
N TYR A 650 2.09 23.59 -18.10
CA TYR A 650 1.52 24.59 -19.03
C TYR A 650 2.54 25.04 -20.06
N GLU A 651 3.76 25.32 -19.61
CA GLU A 651 4.86 25.76 -20.49
C GLU A 651 5.27 24.64 -21.46
N ALA A 652 5.45 23.40 -20.94
CA ALA A 652 5.88 22.27 -21.78
C ALA A 652 4.85 21.90 -22.87
N TRP A 653 3.55 22.04 -22.58
CA TRP A 653 2.47 21.59 -23.45
C TRP A 653 1.65 22.71 -24.08
N ASN A 654 2.07 23.98 -23.93
CA ASN A 654 1.39 25.18 -24.47
C ASN A 654 -0.12 25.22 -24.12
N VAL A 655 -0.43 24.96 -22.84
CA VAL A 655 -1.82 24.98 -22.34
C VAL A 655 -2.27 26.43 -22.16
N THR A 656 -3.37 26.77 -22.80
CA THR A 656 -3.93 28.14 -22.83
C THR A 656 -5.30 28.21 -22.17
N PRO A 657 -5.83 29.41 -21.87
CA PRO A 657 -7.16 29.54 -21.25
C PRO A 657 -8.31 28.90 -22.04
N GLU A 658 -8.13 28.62 -23.31
CA GLU A 658 -9.12 27.93 -24.16
C GLU A 658 -9.08 26.40 -23.98
N SER A 659 -8.07 25.86 -23.26
CA SER A 659 -7.90 24.43 -23.07
C SER A 659 -8.82 23.94 -21.95
N PRO A 660 -9.53 22.80 -22.09
CA PRO A 660 -10.41 22.25 -21.04
C PRO A 660 -9.69 21.93 -19.70
N MET A 661 -8.39 21.60 -19.74
CA MET A 661 -7.60 21.35 -18.54
C MET A 661 -6.96 22.62 -17.94
N TYR A 662 -7.32 23.81 -18.44
CA TYR A 662 -6.79 25.05 -17.89
C TYR A 662 -7.42 25.40 -16.54
N VAL A 663 -6.59 25.77 -15.59
CA VAL A 663 -6.97 26.33 -14.27
C VAL A 663 -6.31 27.70 -14.14
N GLU A 664 -7.07 28.70 -13.73
CA GLU A 664 -6.54 30.06 -13.53
C GLU A 664 -5.38 30.08 -12.52
N PRO A 665 -4.30 30.84 -12.74
CA PRO A 665 -3.13 30.82 -11.88
C PRO A 665 -3.40 31.08 -10.40
N ASN A 666 -4.40 31.89 -10.08
CA ASN A 666 -4.81 32.18 -8.69
C ASN A 666 -5.70 31.10 -8.06
N GLU A 667 -6.16 30.14 -8.85
CA GLU A 667 -6.95 28.97 -8.39
C GLU A 667 -6.11 27.70 -8.31
N ARG A 668 -4.84 27.75 -8.80
CA ARG A 668 -3.93 26.62 -8.72
C ARG A 668 -3.47 26.38 -7.28
N VAL A 669 -3.36 25.12 -6.94
CA VAL A 669 -2.77 24.71 -5.65
C VAL A 669 -1.31 25.17 -5.58
N SER A 670 -0.93 25.76 -4.45
CA SER A 670 0.43 26.19 -4.18
C SER A 670 0.79 25.87 -2.71
N ILE A 671 1.32 24.68 -2.46
CA ILE A 671 1.70 24.19 -1.13
C ILE A 671 3.23 24.15 -1.05
N TRP A 672 3.86 23.20 -1.74
CA TRP A 672 5.32 22.98 -1.71
C TRP A 672 6.05 23.46 -2.96
#